data_e952482ef7a4657d6fcd9d55b633c492
#
_entry.id   e952482ef7a4657d6fcd9d55b633c492
#
_cell.length_a   1.000
_cell.length_b   1.000
_cell.length_c   1.000
_cell.angle_alpha   90.00
_cell.angle_beta   90.00
_cell.angle_gamma   90.00
#
_symmetry.space_group_name_H-M   'P 1'
#
loop_
_entity.id
_entity.type
_entity.pdbx_description
1 polymer ?
#
loop_
_entity_poly.entity_id
_entity_poly.type
_entity_poly.pdbx_seq_one_letter_code
_entity_poly.pdbx_strand_id
1 'polypeptide(L)'
;MTHRRLPRMGALRLRLLTGAALVIGAPLSSLAFASAAQAQTAPVPVQAPAQTAPQTTTEAAPGADGLTPDAVFVDADSAQRQGDVISAQGSAEDRVLARFQDHSLRAQALTYDLQNRVATASGDAELTAPDGSVVHAQRIELDSDLKAGVAVDLATRLSNGSSLMAATAVRRSETVSELNNVIFTPCPICTVDGAAKTPSVSIQASKAVQNEELRAILYRDVVFRLGGVPIFYLPVFSHPDPTVDRASGFLVPWGDYQAGRGVSLEIPYLHVISPSEDVLISPQFNTKVAPLLNLQWRKRFTDGMIVARGGATYGRSFGDFDLDGDGQAESNVRFGDTTTRSYLLAHGKFDPDGPWRWGFTAERVSDKTLFDRYDIRDAYQDNGLYYGDSRRLISQIYAERQTERSYLSVAAFTLQSLRVAEFNPITPALNVFEDDNTLPLVAPLIEARWEPEDPVLGGRLRLRGSAVALTRDAYVGFPTLAPELIPAGPTDGLPGVDSRRITGQAEWRRVLTSPIGVRWEPFVDLRADVYSVDDLPPALGVEDETHFRARTSAGVDVSYPLYRPLSASSDLILEPMAQLSISNKADLDPRIPNEDSQITELDHLSLFRMDRFPGYDLLEGGLRFTAGARATLRWDEVRSASLFIGRSMRADDQDEYLTPIPDDPTRLYDPSGLASRTSDWVVQGTFNPSDRMRGWFHASVDGNGEIRRAEATVDGRWGRRNLASVSYIVDRSNPLDGPENRNYEFVQLSANQFVYGNWGVAVTGIADLERDIITRSEVGLLFDDDCFRIELGWRRDNTRVRPTGPAEGVYIRLNLATFGGSGYDRGDMR
;
A
#
# COMPACT_ATOMS: atom_id res chain seq x y z
N MET A 1 -36.20 32.30 8.72
CA MET A 1 -36.32 31.67 10.04
C MET A 1 -37.41 30.65 9.98
N THR A 2 -37.19 29.50 9.45
CA THR A 2 -38.05 28.33 9.60
C THR A 2 -37.14 27.13 9.36
N HIS A 3 -36.59 26.58 10.42
CA HIS A 3 -35.90 25.31 10.43
C HIS A 3 -36.87 24.23 9.92
N ARG A 4 -36.66 23.76 8.70
CA ARG A 4 -37.20 22.48 8.25
C ARG A 4 -36.38 21.37 8.93
N ARG A 5 -36.92 20.84 9.99
CA ARG A 5 -36.45 19.56 10.57
C ARG A 5 -36.64 18.48 9.51
N LEU A 6 -35.53 17.90 9.07
CA LEU A 6 -35.52 16.66 8.31
C LEU A 6 -36.17 15.56 9.17
N PRO A 7 -36.92 14.61 8.58
CA PRO A 7 -37.58 13.56 9.33
C PRO A 7 -36.53 12.65 10.01
N ARG A 8 -36.76 12.31 11.25
CA ARG A 8 -35.92 11.44 12.08
C ARG A 8 -35.62 10.13 11.36
N MET A 9 -34.36 9.81 11.18
CA MET A 9 -33.80 8.62 10.50
C MET A 9 -34.05 7.27 11.21
N GLY A 10 -34.81 7.21 12.31
CA GLY A 10 -35.10 5.93 12.97
C GLY A 10 -35.74 4.86 12.08
N ALA A 11 -36.52 5.28 11.09
CA ALA A 11 -37.09 4.38 10.09
C ALA A 11 -36.05 3.91 9.02
N LEU A 12 -34.95 4.68 8.87
CA LEU A 12 -33.86 4.35 7.93
C LEU A 12 -32.91 3.29 8.53
N ARG A 13 -32.70 3.32 9.86
CA ARG A 13 -31.91 2.30 10.58
C ARG A 13 -32.44 0.88 10.32
N LEU A 14 -33.75 0.70 10.41
CA LEU A 14 -34.38 -0.62 10.21
C LEU A 14 -34.44 -1.03 8.72
N ARG A 15 -34.56 -0.06 7.79
CA ARG A 15 -34.61 -0.32 6.35
C ARG A 15 -33.22 -0.60 5.74
N LEU A 16 -32.15 0.01 6.26
CA LEU A 16 -30.76 -0.28 5.83
C LEU A 16 -30.32 -1.68 6.28
N LEU A 17 -30.66 -2.09 7.50
CA LEU A 17 -30.37 -3.43 8.00
C LEU A 17 -31.16 -4.51 7.25
N THR A 18 -32.41 -4.26 6.89
CA THR A 18 -33.21 -5.20 6.07
C THR A 18 -32.85 -5.17 4.59
N GLY A 19 -32.38 -4.03 4.06
CA GLY A 19 -31.89 -3.92 2.69
C GLY A 19 -30.52 -4.55 2.46
N ALA A 20 -29.63 -4.47 3.45
CA ALA A 20 -28.32 -5.12 3.40
C ALA A 20 -28.40 -6.65 3.40
N ALA A 21 -29.44 -7.22 4.06
CA ALA A 21 -29.62 -8.66 4.07
C ALA A 21 -30.03 -9.27 2.72
N LEU A 22 -30.53 -8.47 1.78
CA LEU A 22 -30.99 -8.92 0.46
C LEU A 22 -29.89 -8.83 -0.64
N VAL A 23 -28.80 -8.10 -0.38
CA VAL A 23 -27.67 -7.94 -1.29
C VAL A 23 -26.53 -8.92 -0.96
N ILE A 24 -26.68 -9.69 0.12
CA ILE A 24 -25.65 -10.58 0.62
C ILE A 24 -25.59 -11.86 -0.21
N GLY A 25 -24.75 -11.86 -1.18
CA GLY A 25 -24.45 -13.07 -1.93
C GLY A 25 -22.99 -13.13 -2.36
N ALA A 26 -22.01 -12.57 -1.59
CA ALA A 26 -20.65 -12.72 -2.07
C ALA A 26 -19.49 -12.06 -1.34
N PRO A 27 -18.33 -12.66 -1.26
CA PRO A 27 -17.15 -12.39 -0.43
C PRO A 27 -16.04 -11.56 -1.01
N LEU A 28 -15.18 -11.04 -0.19
CA LEU A 28 -13.94 -10.36 -0.51
C LEU A 28 -12.69 -11.22 -0.35
N SER A 29 -11.75 -10.97 -1.20
CA SER A 29 -10.42 -11.56 -1.11
C SER A 29 -9.57 -10.88 -0.05
N SER A 30 -9.08 -11.67 0.88
CA SER A 30 -7.88 -11.33 1.64
C SER A 30 -6.70 -11.16 0.68
N LEU A 31 -5.88 -10.17 0.93
CA LEU A 31 -4.50 -10.15 0.47
C LEU A 31 -3.78 -11.42 0.95
N ALA A 32 -3.66 -12.39 0.06
CA ALA A 32 -2.70 -13.44 0.23
C ALA A 32 -1.32 -12.84 -0.03
N PHE A 33 -0.49 -12.76 1.00
CA PHE A 33 0.94 -12.73 0.80
C PHE A 33 1.29 -14.01 0.03
N ALA A 34 1.60 -13.87 -1.24
CA ALA A 34 2.20 -14.94 -2.01
C ALA A 34 3.58 -15.20 -1.43
N SER A 35 3.70 -16.27 -0.65
CA SER A 35 5.00 -16.88 -0.36
C SER A 35 5.56 -17.33 -1.71
N ALA A 36 6.52 -16.61 -2.23
CA ALA A 36 7.30 -17.05 -3.37
C ALA A 36 8.04 -18.33 -2.94
N ALA A 37 7.60 -19.44 -3.47
CA ALA A 37 8.34 -20.68 -3.37
C ALA A 37 9.69 -20.47 -4.07
N GLN A 38 10.76 -20.50 -3.30
CA GLN A 38 12.12 -20.46 -3.83
C GLN A 38 12.38 -21.73 -4.63
N ALA A 39 12.46 -21.59 -5.93
CA ALA A 39 13.09 -22.60 -6.77
C ALA A 39 14.61 -22.55 -6.49
N GLN A 40 15.12 -23.58 -5.87
CA GLN A 40 16.56 -23.79 -5.70
C GLN A 40 17.20 -23.99 -7.08
N THR A 41 17.95 -23.01 -7.56
CA THR A 41 18.89 -23.19 -8.66
C THR A 41 20.22 -23.62 -8.10
N ALA A 42 20.72 -24.75 -8.61
CA ALA A 42 22.03 -25.30 -8.28
C ALA A 42 23.16 -24.35 -8.72
N PRO A 43 24.29 -24.31 -8.02
CA PRO A 43 25.37 -23.38 -8.34
C PRO A 43 26.10 -23.79 -9.64
N VAL A 44 26.27 -22.82 -10.53
CA VAL A 44 27.13 -22.92 -11.72
C VAL A 44 28.58 -22.73 -11.29
N PRO A 45 29.53 -23.57 -11.71
CA PRO A 45 30.94 -23.41 -11.34
C PRO A 45 31.58 -22.24 -12.06
N VAL A 46 32.26 -21.39 -11.30
CA VAL A 46 33.07 -20.29 -11.79
C VAL A 46 34.29 -20.84 -12.51
N GLN A 47 34.47 -20.52 -13.82
CA GLN A 47 35.69 -20.76 -14.58
C GLN A 47 36.63 -19.56 -14.47
N ALA A 48 37.91 -19.84 -14.22
CA ALA A 48 39.01 -18.92 -14.15
C ALA A 48 39.36 -18.33 -15.55
N PRO A 49 40.01 -17.16 -15.64
CA PRO A 49 40.26 -16.50 -16.90
C PRO A 49 41.35 -17.21 -17.74
N ALA A 50 41.02 -17.52 -18.96
CA ALA A 50 41.92 -18.09 -19.92
C ALA A 50 42.82 -17.04 -20.59
N GLN A 51 44.09 -17.38 -20.71
CA GLN A 51 45.15 -16.61 -21.35
C GLN A 51 44.95 -16.51 -22.86
N THR A 52 45.24 -15.33 -23.40
CA THR A 52 45.21 -14.99 -24.82
C THR A 52 46.26 -15.76 -25.61
N ALA A 53 45.85 -16.51 -26.60
CA ALA A 53 46.69 -17.10 -27.64
C ALA A 53 46.31 -16.55 -29.04
N PRO A 54 47.20 -16.54 -30.04
CA PRO A 54 47.05 -15.71 -31.22
C PRO A 54 45.98 -16.24 -32.20
N GLN A 55 45.28 -15.28 -32.83
CA GLN A 55 44.25 -15.54 -33.83
C GLN A 55 44.81 -16.25 -35.07
N THR A 56 44.44 -17.47 -35.28
CA THR A 56 44.34 -18.11 -36.59
C THR A 56 42.89 -17.95 -37.06
N THR A 57 42.73 -17.44 -38.28
CA THR A 57 41.43 -17.42 -38.97
C THR A 57 40.92 -18.85 -39.14
N THR A 58 40.00 -19.24 -38.26
CA THR A 58 39.29 -20.52 -38.36
C THR A 58 37.95 -20.24 -39.05
N GLU A 59 37.69 -20.93 -40.15
CA GLU A 59 36.40 -21.04 -40.80
C GLU A 59 35.37 -21.42 -39.71
N ALA A 60 34.30 -20.64 -39.60
CA ALA A 60 33.28 -20.84 -38.55
C ALA A 60 32.64 -22.22 -38.66
N ALA A 61 32.62 -22.95 -37.57
CA ALA A 61 31.97 -24.26 -37.48
C ALA A 61 30.47 -24.10 -37.78
N PRO A 62 29.83 -25.06 -38.48
CA PRO A 62 28.42 -25.04 -38.76
C PRO A 62 27.62 -25.05 -37.42
N GLY A 63 26.52 -24.30 -37.38
CA GLY A 63 25.58 -24.28 -36.23
C GLY A 63 24.98 -25.67 -35.94
N ALA A 64 24.20 -25.80 -34.87
CA ALA A 64 23.56 -27.03 -34.48
C ALA A 64 22.64 -27.63 -35.57
N ASP A 65 22.25 -26.84 -36.55
CA ASP A 65 21.45 -27.16 -37.74
C ASP A 65 22.32 -27.57 -38.96
N GLY A 66 23.66 -27.56 -38.86
CA GLY A 66 24.57 -27.91 -39.92
C GLY A 66 24.82 -26.82 -40.99
N LEU A 67 24.31 -25.59 -40.80
CA LEU A 67 24.46 -24.48 -41.71
C LEU A 67 25.65 -23.59 -41.33
N THR A 68 26.31 -23.03 -42.34
CA THR A 68 27.31 -21.97 -42.12
C THR A 68 26.57 -20.67 -41.77
N PRO A 69 27.18 -19.73 -41.02
CA PRO A 69 26.54 -18.47 -40.61
C PRO A 69 26.03 -17.60 -41.77
N ASP A 70 26.58 -17.75 -42.97
CA ASP A 70 26.19 -17.01 -44.17
C ASP A 70 25.26 -17.80 -45.10
N ALA A 71 24.82 -19.00 -44.74
CA ALA A 71 23.92 -19.82 -45.52
C ALA A 71 22.45 -19.48 -45.25
N VAL A 72 21.66 -19.34 -46.31
CA VAL A 72 20.19 -19.25 -46.22
C VAL A 72 19.63 -20.64 -46.45
N PHE A 73 18.89 -21.14 -45.51
CA PHE A 73 18.09 -22.36 -45.66
C PHE A 73 16.71 -22.02 -46.25
N VAL A 74 16.32 -22.74 -47.33
CA VAL A 74 14.96 -22.56 -47.93
C VAL A 74 14.29 -23.93 -48.06
N ASP A 75 13.09 -24.01 -47.51
CA ASP A 75 12.18 -25.15 -47.63
C ASP A 75 10.95 -24.68 -48.42
N ALA A 76 10.59 -25.41 -49.51
CA ALA A 76 9.56 -25.00 -50.45
C ALA A 76 9.04 -26.20 -51.27
N ASP A 77 7.77 -26.15 -51.69
CA ASP A 77 7.19 -27.17 -52.61
C ASP A 77 7.93 -27.24 -53.92
N SER A 78 8.37 -26.09 -54.43
CA SER A 78 9.15 -26.01 -55.64
C SER A 78 10.14 -24.85 -55.61
N ALA A 79 11.35 -25.07 -56.16
CA ALA A 79 12.34 -24.02 -56.36
C ALA A 79 12.91 -24.11 -57.80
N GLN A 80 13.01 -22.95 -58.43
CA GLN A 80 13.53 -22.82 -59.81
C GLN A 80 14.52 -21.68 -59.90
N ARG A 81 15.56 -21.86 -60.72
CA ARG A 81 16.50 -20.77 -61.06
C ARG A 81 16.37 -20.45 -62.56
N GLN A 82 16.08 -19.18 -62.83
CA GLN A 82 16.02 -18.66 -64.19
C GLN A 82 16.99 -17.47 -64.33
N GLY A 83 18.14 -17.69 -64.89
CA GLY A 83 19.23 -16.70 -64.98
C GLY A 83 19.75 -16.36 -63.60
N ASP A 84 19.66 -15.10 -63.25
CA ASP A 84 20.09 -14.56 -61.95
C ASP A 84 18.98 -14.51 -60.89
N VAL A 85 17.78 -15.03 -61.18
CA VAL A 85 16.66 -15.08 -60.24
C VAL A 85 16.39 -16.52 -59.78
N ILE A 86 16.35 -16.71 -58.47
CA ILE A 86 15.89 -17.92 -57.80
C ILE A 86 14.46 -17.67 -57.30
N SER A 87 13.54 -18.54 -57.67
CA SER A 87 12.14 -18.48 -57.24
C SER A 87 11.77 -19.74 -56.48
N ALA A 88 11.19 -19.61 -55.32
CA ALA A 88 10.62 -20.68 -54.54
C ALA A 88 9.13 -20.43 -54.33
N GLN A 89 8.32 -21.49 -54.44
CA GLN A 89 6.84 -21.43 -54.28
C GLN A 89 6.39 -22.51 -53.33
N GLY A 90 5.42 -22.14 -52.48
CA GLY A 90 4.66 -23.00 -51.63
C GLY A 90 3.15 -22.75 -51.77
N SER A 91 2.35 -23.44 -50.99
CA SER A 91 0.92 -23.28 -50.96
C SER A 91 0.47 -22.33 -49.81
N ALA A 92 -0.83 -22.05 -49.71
CA ALA A 92 -1.37 -21.30 -48.60
C ALA A 92 -1.30 -22.09 -47.28
N GLU A 93 -1.26 -23.42 -47.32
CA GLU A 93 -1.21 -24.31 -46.17
C GLU A 93 0.25 -24.67 -45.81
N ASP A 94 1.17 -24.75 -46.82
CA ASP A 94 2.58 -25.05 -46.66
C ASP A 94 3.41 -23.96 -47.33
N ARG A 95 3.66 -22.89 -46.59
CA ARG A 95 4.37 -21.69 -47.06
C ARG A 95 5.87 -21.95 -47.17
N VAL A 96 6.54 -21.36 -48.14
CA VAL A 96 8.00 -21.34 -48.23
C VAL A 96 8.57 -20.82 -46.92
N LEU A 97 9.50 -21.57 -46.32
CA LEU A 97 10.26 -21.16 -45.14
C LEU A 97 11.69 -20.84 -45.52
N ALA A 98 12.12 -19.60 -45.31
CA ALA A 98 13.52 -19.20 -45.36
C ALA A 98 14.08 -18.88 -43.98
N ARG A 99 15.24 -19.41 -43.65
CA ARG A 99 15.96 -19.09 -42.40
C ARG A 99 17.32 -18.50 -42.73
N PHE A 100 17.62 -17.43 -42.06
CA PHE A 100 18.94 -16.76 -42.16
C PHE A 100 19.33 -16.25 -40.76
N GLN A 101 20.41 -16.76 -40.23
CA GLN A 101 20.81 -16.52 -38.85
C GLN A 101 19.64 -16.85 -37.91
N ASP A 102 19.29 -15.92 -37.01
CA ASP A 102 18.19 -16.09 -36.06
C ASP A 102 16.82 -15.55 -36.57
N HIS A 103 16.75 -15.22 -37.88
CA HIS A 103 15.49 -14.77 -38.51
C HIS A 103 14.84 -15.90 -39.28
N SER A 104 13.49 -15.96 -39.26
CA SER A 104 12.74 -16.84 -40.12
C SER A 104 11.68 -16.06 -40.94
N LEU A 105 11.66 -16.30 -42.25
CA LEU A 105 10.71 -15.70 -43.19
C LEU A 105 9.84 -16.79 -43.79
N ARG A 106 8.54 -16.64 -43.70
CA ARG A 106 7.52 -17.50 -44.34
C ARG A 106 6.73 -16.71 -45.35
N ALA A 107 6.43 -17.28 -46.54
CA ALA A 107 5.60 -16.62 -47.55
C ALA A 107 5.08 -17.66 -48.54
N GLN A 108 4.03 -17.33 -49.32
CA GLN A 108 3.56 -18.21 -50.38
C GLN A 108 4.57 -18.29 -51.54
N ALA A 109 5.26 -17.20 -51.83
CA ALA A 109 6.33 -17.16 -52.84
C ALA A 109 7.52 -16.33 -52.36
N LEU A 110 8.71 -16.82 -52.63
CA LEU A 110 9.98 -16.15 -52.37
C LEU A 110 10.81 -16.06 -53.67
N THR A 111 11.26 -14.87 -54.02
CA THR A 111 12.20 -14.66 -55.12
C THR A 111 13.46 -14.00 -54.62
N TYR A 112 14.61 -14.45 -55.10
CA TYR A 112 15.93 -13.84 -54.78
C TYR A 112 16.64 -13.48 -56.06
N ASP A 113 16.94 -12.21 -56.26
CA ASP A 113 17.75 -11.66 -57.34
C ASP A 113 19.20 -11.66 -56.94
N LEU A 114 20.00 -12.50 -57.58
CA LEU A 114 21.45 -12.67 -57.33
C LEU A 114 22.26 -11.45 -57.75
N GLN A 115 21.79 -10.69 -58.78
CA GLN A 115 22.52 -9.52 -59.30
C GLN A 115 22.30 -8.31 -58.38
N ASN A 116 21.05 -8.07 -57.98
CA ASN A 116 20.67 -6.95 -57.12
C ASN A 116 20.74 -7.30 -55.63
N ARG A 117 20.90 -8.58 -55.29
CA ARG A 117 20.93 -9.10 -53.90
C ARG A 117 19.66 -8.76 -53.09
N VAL A 118 18.52 -8.85 -53.72
CA VAL A 118 17.21 -8.52 -53.13
C VAL A 118 16.36 -9.77 -53.02
N ALA A 119 15.86 -10.02 -51.84
CA ALA A 119 14.86 -11.04 -51.56
C ALA A 119 13.45 -10.40 -51.53
N THR A 120 12.47 -10.99 -52.26
CA THR A 120 11.08 -10.56 -52.22
C THR A 120 10.24 -11.73 -51.78
N ALA A 121 9.54 -11.56 -50.65
CA ALA A 121 8.52 -12.48 -50.16
C ALA A 121 7.13 -11.91 -50.43
N SER A 122 6.22 -12.74 -50.97
CA SER A 122 4.87 -12.30 -51.29
C SER A 122 3.84 -13.36 -50.96
N GLY A 123 2.60 -12.92 -50.62
CA GLY A 123 1.52 -13.76 -50.15
C GLY A 123 1.67 -14.18 -48.68
N ASP A 124 1.00 -13.46 -47.77
CA ASP A 124 1.04 -13.69 -46.32
C ASP A 124 2.49 -13.85 -45.80
N ALA A 125 3.37 -12.90 -46.17
CA ALA A 125 4.73 -12.91 -45.71
C ALA A 125 4.79 -12.64 -44.18
N GLU A 126 5.50 -13.50 -43.46
CA GLU A 126 5.70 -13.48 -42.02
C GLU A 126 7.19 -13.54 -41.71
N LEU A 127 7.72 -12.46 -41.12
CA LEU A 127 9.11 -12.38 -40.69
C LEU A 127 9.15 -12.39 -39.15
N THR A 128 9.83 -13.39 -38.60
CA THR A 128 10.04 -13.48 -37.14
C THR A 128 11.50 -13.08 -36.86
N ALA A 129 11.67 -12.11 -35.98
CA ALA A 129 12.95 -11.62 -35.51
C ALA A 129 13.44 -12.32 -34.24
N PRO A 130 14.73 -12.24 -33.87
CA PRO A 130 15.30 -12.90 -32.69
C PRO A 130 14.73 -12.41 -31.37
N ASP A 131 14.22 -11.19 -31.28
CA ASP A 131 13.58 -10.59 -30.10
C ASP A 131 12.14 -11.10 -29.87
N GLY A 132 11.64 -12.01 -30.75
CA GLY A 132 10.30 -12.54 -30.72
C GLY A 132 9.26 -11.62 -31.35
N SER A 133 9.64 -10.53 -31.98
CA SER A 133 8.71 -9.71 -32.78
C SER A 133 8.36 -10.42 -34.08
N VAL A 134 7.09 -10.28 -34.51
CA VAL A 134 6.55 -10.90 -35.71
C VAL A 134 5.99 -9.83 -36.63
N VAL A 135 6.48 -9.79 -37.86
CA VAL A 135 6.05 -8.88 -38.93
C VAL A 135 5.23 -9.65 -39.95
N HIS A 136 3.97 -9.32 -40.11
CA HIS A 136 3.13 -9.81 -41.20
C HIS A 136 3.00 -8.73 -42.28
N ALA A 137 3.12 -9.08 -43.54
CA ALA A 137 2.88 -8.16 -44.62
C ALA A 137 2.37 -8.90 -45.87
N GLN A 138 1.69 -8.19 -46.77
CA GLN A 138 1.31 -8.75 -48.04
C GLN A 138 2.53 -9.02 -48.94
N ARG A 139 3.53 -8.12 -48.86
CA ARG A 139 4.81 -8.22 -49.55
C ARG A 139 5.92 -7.63 -48.72
N ILE A 140 7.05 -8.32 -48.60
CA ILE A 140 8.29 -7.87 -48.00
C ILE A 140 9.40 -7.98 -49.01
N GLU A 141 10.15 -6.93 -49.18
CA GLU A 141 11.32 -6.84 -50.04
C GLU A 141 12.53 -6.42 -49.20
N LEU A 142 13.56 -7.23 -49.14
CA LEU A 142 14.73 -7.07 -48.26
C LEU A 142 16.02 -7.18 -49.04
N ASP A 143 17.03 -6.44 -48.67
CA ASP A 143 18.41 -6.65 -49.17
C ASP A 143 19.00 -7.94 -48.58
N SER A 144 20.20 -8.36 -49.10
CA SER A 144 20.84 -9.61 -48.69
C SER A 144 21.28 -9.62 -47.22
N ASP A 145 21.44 -8.45 -46.61
CA ASP A 145 21.90 -8.28 -45.24
C ASP A 145 20.74 -8.02 -44.27
N LEU A 146 19.49 -8.00 -44.79
CA LEU A 146 18.27 -7.65 -44.07
C LEU A 146 18.28 -6.24 -43.42
N LYS A 147 19.19 -5.36 -43.93
CA LYS A 147 19.44 -4.03 -43.36
C LYS A 147 18.56 -2.93 -43.94
N ALA A 148 18.09 -3.11 -45.17
CA ALA A 148 17.18 -2.22 -45.85
C ALA A 148 16.05 -3.02 -46.51
N GLY A 149 14.88 -2.40 -46.65
CA GLY A 149 13.75 -3.08 -47.27
C GLY A 149 12.49 -2.26 -47.31
N VAL A 150 11.47 -2.81 -48.00
CA VAL A 150 10.12 -2.23 -48.08
C VAL A 150 9.09 -3.31 -47.75
N ALA A 151 8.13 -2.98 -46.94
CA ALA A 151 6.97 -3.81 -46.69
C ALA A 151 5.68 -3.07 -47.02
N VAL A 152 4.69 -3.79 -47.56
CA VAL A 152 3.37 -3.26 -47.93
C VAL A 152 2.33 -3.97 -47.10
N ASP A 153 1.36 -3.21 -46.61
CA ASP A 153 0.29 -3.68 -45.70
C ASP A 153 0.87 -4.42 -44.47
N LEU A 154 1.75 -3.74 -43.76
CA LEU A 154 2.48 -4.28 -42.63
C LEU A 154 1.61 -4.30 -41.36
N ALA A 155 1.66 -5.41 -40.62
CA ALA A 155 1.19 -5.53 -39.26
C ALA A 155 2.26 -6.21 -38.41
N THR A 156 2.78 -5.53 -37.42
CA THR A 156 3.83 -6.03 -36.52
C THR A 156 3.29 -6.20 -35.14
N ARG A 157 3.53 -7.35 -34.52
CA ARG A 157 3.37 -7.56 -33.10
C ARG A 157 4.75 -7.47 -32.43
N LEU A 158 4.92 -6.48 -31.57
CA LEU A 158 6.16 -6.23 -30.85
C LEU A 158 6.29 -7.19 -29.65
N SER A 159 7.51 -7.39 -29.16
CA SER A 159 7.83 -8.30 -28.05
C SER A 159 7.06 -8.00 -26.74
N ASN A 160 6.69 -6.74 -26.50
CA ASN A 160 5.88 -6.32 -25.37
C ASN A 160 4.35 -6.52 -25.56
N GLY A 161 3.93 -7.14 -26.71
CA GLY A 161 2.54 -7.40 -27.03
C GLY A 161 1.78 -6.25 -27.68
N SER A 162 2.38 -5.07 -27.86
CA SER A 162 1.79 -3.98 -28.64
C SER A 162 1.79 -4.29 -30.13
N SER A 163 0.90 -3.64 -30.88
CA SER A 163 0.78 -3.83 -32.34
C SER A 163 1.00 -2.53 -33.10
N LEU A 164 1.75 -2.63 -34.21
CA LEU A 164 2.01 -1.55 -35.12
C LEU A 164 1.57 -1.97 -36.53
N MET A 165 0.74 -1.17 -37.17
CA MET A 165 0.25 -1.42 -38.52
C MET A 165 0.59 -0.22 -39.39
N ALA A 166 0.96 -0.45 -40.66
CA ALA A 166 1.26 0.61 -41.61
C ALA A 166 0.91 0.18 -43.04
N ALA A 167 0.42 1.10 -43.85
CA ALA A 167 0.19 0.82 -45.28
C ALA A 167 1.52 0.54 -46.02
N THR A 168 2.58 1.25 -45.65
CA THR A 168 3.91 0.96 -46.15
C THR A 168 4.94 1.22 -45.09
N ALA A 169 5.97 0.36 -45.04
CA ALA A 169 7.16 0.54 -44.22
C ALA A 169 8.40 0.50 -45.09
N VAL A 170 9.30 1.43 -44.88
CA VAL A 170 10.59 1.53 -45.57
C VAL A 170 11.67 1.54 -44.51
N ARG A 171 12.49 0.48 -44.44
CA ARG A 171 13.69 0.44 -43.64
C ARG A 171 14.81 1.14 -44.39
N ARG A 172 15.24 2.30 -43.91
CA ARG A 172 16.24 3.15 -44.51
C ARG A 172 17.68 2.71 -44.17
N SER A 173 17.83 2.17 -42.94
CA SER A 173 19.09 1.65 -42.44
C SER A 173 18.81 0.62 -41.35
N GLU A 174 19.86 0.02 -40.80
CA GLU A 174 19.70 -0.90 -39.63
C GLU A 174 18.92 -0.30 -38.48
N THR A 175 18.97 1.03 -38.29
CA THR A 175 18.44 1.74 -37.11
C THR A 175 17.27 2.67 -37.41
N VAL A 176 16.88 2.87 -38.70
CA VAL A 176 15.82 3.82 -39.06
C VAL A 176 14.76 3.17 -39.97
N SER A 177 13.53 3.13 -39.50
CA SER A 177 12.38 2.68 -40.27
C SER A 177 11.32 3.80 -40.40
N GLU A 178 10.88 4.05 -41.64
CA GLU A 178 9.80 4.97 -41.94
C GLU A 178 8.51 4.20 -42.24
N LEU A 179 7.43 4.60 -41.59
CA LEU A 179 6.12 4.00 -41.77
C LEU A 179 5.13 5.08 -42.19
N ASN A 180 4.23 4.76 -43.11
CA ASN A 180 3.21 5.68 -43.63
C ASN A 180 1.81 5.11 -43.33
N ASN A 181 0.86 6.00 -43.00
CA ASN A 181 -0.50 5.66 -42.56
C ASN A 181 -0.48 4.62 -41.44
N VAL A 182 0.06 5.05 -40.31
CA VAL A 182 0.38 4.19 -39.16
C VAL A 182 -0.76 4.14 -38.18
N ILE A 183 -1.00 2.94 -37.65
CA ILE A 183 -1.82 2.73 -36.43
C ILE A 183 -0.94 1.97 -35.44
N PHE A 184 -0.71 2.60 -34.28
CA PHE A 184 -0.06 1.96 -33.14
C PHE A 184 -1.10 1.72 -32.04
N THR A 185 -1.05 0.54 -31.41
CA THR A 185 -1.90 0.25 -30.26
C THR A 185 -1.17 -0.62 -29.24
N PRO A 186 -1.20 -0.25 -27.95
CA PRO A 186 -0.73 -1.11 -26.88
C PRO A 186 -1.76 -2.20 -26.50
N CYS A 187 -2.97 -2.13 -27.09
CA CYS A 187 -4.10 -3.00 -26.75
C CYS A 187 -4.17 -4.22 -27.66
N PRO A 188 -4.71 -5.36 -27.18
CA PRO A 188 -5.00 -6.51 -28.04
C PRO A 188 -5.96 -6.12 -29.16
N ILE A 189 -5.62 -6.55 -30.38
CA ILE A 189 -6.43 -6.37 -31.60
C ILE A 189 -7.34 -7.56 -31.91
N CYS A 190 -7.24 -8.62 -31.10
CA CYS A 190 -8.09 -9.80 -31.19
C CYS A 190 -8.72 -10.10 -29.82
N THR A 191 -9.92 -10.68 -29.84
CA THR A 191 -10.56 -11.28 -28.66
C THR A 191 -9.87 -12.59 -28.28
N VAL A 192 -10.17 -13.14 -27.10
CA VAL A 192 -9.66 -14.44 -26.64
C VAL A 192 -10.00 -15.57 -27.65
N ASP A 193 -11.12 -15.45 -28.37
CA ASP A 193 -11.61 -16.40 -29.39
C ASP A 193 -10.98 -16.16 -30.77
N GLY A 194 -10.02 -15.22 -30.89
CA GLY A 194 -9.30 -14.89 -32.12
C GLY A 194 -10.03 -13.96 -33.09
N ALA A 195 -11.24 -13.48 -32.76
CA ALA A 195 -11.97 -12.54 -33.61
C ALA A 195 -11.36 -11.14 -33.56
N ALA A 196 -11.31 -10.44 -34.71
CA ALA A 196 -10.78 -9.08 -34.76
C ALA A 196 -11.58 -8.12 -33.87
N LYS A 197 -10.86 -7.30 -33.11
CA LYS A 197 -11.41 -6.34 -32.15
C LYS A 197 -10.84 -4.95 -32.43
N THR A 198 -11.69 -3.93 -32.44
CA THR A 198 -11.21 -2.54 -32.43
C THR A 198 -10.45 -2.28 -31.13
N PRO A 199 -9.19 -1.84 -31.21
CA PRO A 199 -8.41 -1.58 -30.00
C PRO A 199 -9.03 -0.44 -29.18
N SER A 200 -9.03 -0.60 -27.87
CA SER A 200 -9.62 0.38 -26.96
C SER A 200 -8.89 1.72 -26.97
N VAL A 201 -7.56 1.68 -27.16
CA VAL A 201 -6.72 2.88 -27.35
C VAL A 201 -5.86 2.68 -28.59
N SER A 202 -5.81 3.66 -29.49
CA SER A 202 -4.89 3.63 -30.62
C SER A 202 -4.38 5.04 -30.97
N ILE A 203 -3.21 5.07 -31.57
CA ILE A 203 -2.59 6.26 -32.16
C ILE A 203 -2.59 6.04 -33.66
N GLN A 204 -3.25 6.92 -34.41
CA GLN A 204 -3.19 6.95 -35.86
C GLN A 204 -2.34 8.14 -36.29
N ALA A 205 -1.44 7.94 -37.26
CA ALA A 205 -0.56 9.00 -37.75
C ALA A 205 -0.37 8.90 -39.26
N SER A 206 -0.17 10.04 -39.93
CA SER A 206 0.16 10.07 -41.37
C SER A 206 1.52 9.44 -41.64
N LYS A 207 2.48 9.64 -40.74
CA LYS A 207 3.84 9.11 -40.81
C LYS A 207 4.37 8.80 -39.41
N ALA A 208 5.13 7.70 -39.30
CA ALA A 208 5.98 7.44 -38.11
C ALA A 208 7.42 7.15 -38.58
N VAL A 209 8.36 7.54 -37.74
CA VAL A 209 9.80 7.21 -37.92
C VAL A 209 10.26 6.55 -36.62
N GLN A 210 10.53 5.26 -36.70
CA GLN A 210 11.21 4.54 -35.64
C GLN A 210 12.69 4.72 -35.79
N ASN A 211 13.35 5.22 -34.76
CA ASN A 211 14.80 5.42 -34.72
C ASN A 211 15.37 4.71 -33.49
N GLU A 212 16.09 3.62 -33.73
CA GLU A 212 16.67 2.80 -32.67
C GLU A 212 17.83 3.50 -31.97
N GLU A 213 18.56 4.40 -32.63
CA GLU A 213 19.62 5.19 -31.98
C GLU A 213 19.05 6.22 -31.01
N LEU A 214 17.94 6.88 -31.39
CA LEU A 214 17.19 7.78 -30.52
C LEU A 214 16.31 7.02 -29.52
N ARG A 215 16.17 5.72 -29.71
CA ARG A 215 15.29 4.85 -28.93
C ARG A 215 13.87 5.40 -28.80
N ALA A 216 13.35 5.94 -29.90
CA ALA A 216 12.08 6.65 -29.96
C ALA A 216 11.35 6.44 -31.28
N ILE A 217 10.04 6.50 -31.24
CA ILE A 217 9.16 6.58 -32.40
C ILE A 217 8.59 8.00 -32.49
N LEU A 218 8.84 8.68 -33.62
CA LEU A 218 8.36 10.03 -33.90
C LEU A 218 7.19 9.96 -34.89
N TYR A 219 6.11 10.63 -34.59
CA TYR A 219 4.88 10.64 -35.38
C TYR A 219 4.56 12.03 -35.89
N ARG A 220 3.92 12.09 -37.04
CA ARG A 220 3.35 13.31 -37.64
C ARG A 220 1.86 13.14 -37.87
N ASP A 221 1.09 14.23 -37.66
CA ASP A 221 -0.36 14.30 -37.83
C ASP A 221 -1.09 13.21 -37.01
N VAL A 222 -0.92 13.25 -35.71
CA VAL A 222 -1.32 12.21 -34.78
C VAL A 222 -2.77 12.42 -34.33
N VAL A 223 -3.58 11.38 -34.44
CA VAL A 223 -4.93 11.31 -33.90
C VAL A 223 -4.98 10.21 -32.86
N PHE A 224 -5.25 10.58 -31.62
CA PHE A 224 -5.53 9.62 -30.54
C PHE A 224 -6.98 9.17 -30.63
N ARG A 225 -7.20 7.86 -30.55
CA ARG A 225 -8.53 7.26 -30.64
C ARG A 225 -8.82 6.43 -29.40
N LEU A 226 -10.08 6.54 -28.93
CA LEU A 226 -10.62 5.75 -27.83
C LEU A 226 -11.81 4.95 -28.36
N GLY A 227 -11.73 3.61 -28.33
CA GLY A 227 -12.76 2.74 -28.94
C GLY A 227 -12.98 3.04 -30.42
N GLY A 228 -11.97 3.46 -31.17
CA GLY A 228 -12.05 3.88 -32.57
C GLY A 228 -12.51 5.33 -32.79
N VAL A 229 -13.03 6.04 -31.77
CA VAL A 229 -13.46 7.43 -31.86
C VAL A 229 -12.27 8.38 -31.71
N PRO A 230 -12.04 9.35 -32.61
CA PRO A 230 -10.97 10.34 -32.48
C PRO A 230 -11.29 11.31 -31.34
N ILE A 231 -10.36 11.45 -30.38
CA ILE A 231 -10.53 12.29 -29.18
C ILE A 231 -9.56 13.46 -29.10
N PHE A 232 -8.38 13.35 -29.73
CA PHE A 232 -7.33 14.36 -29.62
C PHE A 232 -6.40 14.32 -30.84
N TYR A 233 -5.93 15.50 -31.28
CA TYR A 233 -5.00 15.68 -32.42
C TYR A 233 -3.73 16.41 -31.98
N LEU A 234 -2.56 15.92 -32.43
CA LEU A 234 -1.27 16.59 -32.31
C LEU A 234 -0.56 16.63 -33.68
N PRO A 235 0.02 17.76 -34.07
CA PRO A 235 0.79 17.83 -35.34
C PRO A 235 2.08 16.98 -35.29
N VAL A 236 2.68 16.84 -34.13
CA VAL A 236 3.87 16.00 -33.87
C VAL A 236 3.73 15.36 -32.49
N PHE A 237 4.11 14.09 -32.39
CA PHE A 237 4.15 13.34 -31.14
C PHE A 237 5.36 12.40 -31.17
N SER A 238 5.91 12.10 -30.01
CA SER A 238 6.93 11.06 -29.87
C SER A 238 6.75 10.31 -28.59
N HIS A 239 7.07 9.02 -28.61
CA HIS A 239 7.20 8.21 -27.41
C HIS A 239 8.44 7.33 -27.52
N PRO A 240 8.96 6.83 -26.38
CA PRO A 240 10.05 5.86 -26.40
C PRO A 240 9.67 4.62 -27.19
N ASP A 241 10.65 4.01 -27.83
CA ASP A 241 10.45 2.70 -28.45
C ASP A 241 10.02 1.68 -27.39
N PRO A 242 8.99 0.85 -27.65
CA PRO A 242 8.48 -0.13 -26.69
C PRO A 242 9.50 -1.16 -26.19
N THR A 243 10.63 -1.33 -26.90
CA THR A 243 11.73 -2.21 -26.49
C THR A 243 12.63 -1.59 -25.41
N VAL A 244 12.37 -0.32 -25.08
CA VAL A 244 13.18 0.43 -24.12
C VAL A 244 12.53 0.39 -22.74
N ASP A 245 13.16 -0.26 -21.77
CA ASP A 245 12.65 -0.35 -20.40
C ASP A 245 12.48 1.03 -19.74
N ARG A 246 13.35 2.00 -20.07
CA ARG A 246 13.31 3.35 -19.48
C ARG A 246 13.79 4.41 -20.48
N ALA A 247 12.94 5.41 -20.72
CA ALA A 247 13.30 6.56 -21.54
C ALA A 247 12.75 7.87 -20.96
N SER A 248 13.42 8.98 -21.26
CA SER A 248 12.92 10.32 -20.93
C SER A 248 11.71 10.68 -21.79
N GLY A 249 10.72 11.35 -21.19
CA GLY A 249 9.51 11.77 -21.90
C GLY A 249 8.40 12.26 -21.00
N PHE A 250 7.36 12.82 -21.60
CA PHE A 250 6.14 13.17 -20.88
C PHE A 250 5.37 11.92 -20.50
N LEU A 251 4.94 11.85 -19.26
CA LEU A 251 4.01 10.85 -18.79
C LEU A 251 2.58 11.34 -18.99
N VAL A 252 1.60 10.46 -18.75
CA VAL A 252 0.18 10.80 -18.91
C VAL A 252 -0.18 11.94 -17.94
N PRO A 253 -0.64 13.09 -18.45
CA PRO A 253 -1.14 14.17 -17.60
C PRO A 253 -2.36 13.70 -16.83
N TRP A 254 -2.54 14.19 -15.62
CA TRP A 254 -3.74 13.92 -14.84
C TRP A 254 -4.33 15.23 -14.31
N GLY A 255 -5.62 15.20 -14.04
CA GLY A 255 -6.31 16.36 -13.52
C GLY A 255 -7.51 15.99 -12.68
N ASP A 256 -7.86 16.89 -11.80
CA ASP A 256 -9.04 16.78 -10.95
C ASP A 256 -9.66 18.17 -10.71
N TYR A 257 -10.81 18.15 -10.05
CA TYR A 257 -11.42 19.34 -9.48
C TYR A 257 -11.62 19.14 -7.99
N GLN A 258 -11.17 20.10 -7.20
CA GLN A 258 -11.45 20.14 -5.76
C GLN A 258 -11.93 21.56 -5.38
N ALA A 259 -12.92 21.63 -4.49
CA ALA A 259 -13.52 22.90 -4.09
C ALA A 259 -12.49 23.94 -3.61
N GLY A 260 -11.51 23.51 -2.83
CA GLY A 260 -10.45 24.36 -2.28
C GLY A 260 -9.37 24.79 -3.26
N ARG A 261 -9.06 23.98 -4.29
CA ARG A 261 -7.95 24.16 -5.25
C ARG A 261 -8.43 24.60 -6.64
N GLY A 262 -9.69 24.31 -6.96
CA GLY A 262 -10.25 24.48 -8.30
C GLY A 262 -9.87 23.35 -9.23
N VAL A 263 -9.89 23.59 -10.54
CA VAL A 263 -9.39 22.66 -11.55
C VAL A 263 -7.87 22.60 -11.43
N SER A 264 -7.35 21.39 -11.35
CA SER A 264 -5.93 21.08 -11.25
C SER A 264 -5.50 20.24 -12.45
N LEU A 265 -4.36 20.59 -13.04
CA LEU A 265 -3.71 19.83 -14.12
C LEU A 265 -2.24 19.66 -13.77
N GLU A 266 -1.77 18.40 -13.68
CA GLU A 266 -0.36 18.06 -13.50
C GLU A 266 0.18 17.43 -14.76
N ILE A 267 1.36 17.87 -15.21
CA ILE A 267 2.02 17.43 -16.44
C ILE A 267 3.40 16.87 -16.09
N PRO A 268 3.50 15.57 -15.80
CA PRO A 268 4.77 14.97 -15.39
C PRO A 268 5.69 14.74 -16.59
N TYR A 269 6.96 15.06 -16.42
CA TYR A 269 8.06 14.78 -17.36
C TYR A 269 9.13 13.96 -16.65
N LEU A 270 9.37 12.73 -17.13
CA LEU A 270 10.45 11.87 -16.65
C LEU A 270 11.74 12.22 -17.39
N HIS A 271 12.79 12.54 -16.66
CA HIS A 271 14.14 12.68 -17.17
C HIS A 271 15.01 11.53 -16.65
N VAL A 272 15.41 10.63 -17.53
CA VAL A 272 16.31 9.51 -17.22
C VAL A 272 17.75 10.00 -17.32
N ILE A 273 18.48 10.02 -16.21
CA ILE A 273 19.88 10.41 -16.12
C ILE A 273 20.77 9.20 -16.47
N SER A 274 20.41 8.04 -15.92
CA SER A 274 21.12 6.77 -16.17
C SER A 274 20.14 5.60 -16.00
N PRO A 275 20.51 4.36 -16.33
CA PRO A 275 19.65 3.19 -16.09
C PRO A 275 19.20 3.02 -14.63
N SER A 276 19.98 3.55 -13.68
CA SER A 276 19.67 3.49 -12.24
C SER A 276 19.18 4.80 -11.64
N GLU A 277 19.10 5.89 -12.42
CA GLU A 277 18.81 7.23 -11.88
C GLU A 277 17.90 8.03 -12.78
N ASP A 278 16.88 8.66 -12.20
CA ASP A 278 15.94 9.52 -12.89
C ASP A 278 15.42 10.66 -12.02
N VAL A 279 14.88 11.68 -12.69
CA VAL A 279 14.16 12.80 -12.10
C VAL A 279 12.79 12.93 -12.77
N LEU A 280 11.73 12.97 -11.98
CA LEU A 280 10.39 13.29 -12.42
C LEU A 280 10.11 14.76 -12.07
N ILE A 281 9.78 15.56 -13.07
CA ILE A 281 9.45 16.99 -12.95
C ILE A 281 7.96 17.11 -13.23
N SER A 282 7.18 17.53 -12.23
CA SER A 282 5.71 17.54 -12.32
C SER A 282 5.13 18.89 -11.92
N PRO A 283 5.07 19.87 -12.83
CA PRO A 283 4.36 21.11 -12.58
C PRO A 283 2.85 20.85 -12.47
N GLN A 284 2.25 21.35 -11.41
CA GLN A 284 0.81 21.29 -11.12
C GLN A 284 0.22 22.69 -11.23
N PHE A 285 -0.66 22.92 -12.20
CA PHE A 285 -1.37 24.17 -12.41
C PHE A 285 -2.75 24.09 -11.78
N ASN A 286 -3.14 25.13 -11.07
CA ASN A 286 -4.40 25.17 -10.32
C ASN A 286 -5.13 26.50 -10.62
N THR A 287 -6.47 26.49 -10.62
CA THR A 287 -7.24 27.72 -10.95
C THR A 287 -7.51 28.60 -9.74
N LYS A 288 -7.50 28.08 -8.52
CA LYS A 288 -7.79 28.84 -7.29
C LYS A 288 -6.57 29.09 -6.40
N VAL A 289 -5.49 28.34 -6.59
CA VAL A 289 -4.25 28.47 -5.81
C VAL A 289 -3.05 28.59 -6.75
N ALA A 290 -1.91 29.07 -6.23
CA ALA A 290 -0.68 29.18 -7.00
C ALA A 290 -0.23 27.83 -7.56
N PRO A 291 0.49 27.78 -8.69
CA PRO A 291 1.08 26.55 -9.19
C PRO A 291 2.04 25.93 -8.18
N LEU A 292 2.10 24.60 -8.15
CA LEU A 292 3.06 23.85 -7.36
C LEU A 292 4.02 23.12 -8.32
N LEU A 293 5.32 23.27 -8.13
CA LEU A 293 6.33 22.47 -8.83
C LEU A 293 6.73 21.28 -7.95
N ASN A 294 6.40 20.10 -8.39
CA ASN A 294 6.85 18.84 -7.77
C ASN A 294 8.07 18.30 -8.50
N LEU A 295 9.04 17.83 -7.74
CA LEU A 295 10.25 17.17 -8.22
C LEU A 295 10.42 15.86 -7.45
N GLN A 296 10.72 14.76 -8.16
CA GLN A 296 11.05 13.48 -7.52
C GLN A 296 12.32 12.93 -8.15
N TRP A 297 13.35 12.75 -7.35
CA TRP A 297 14.59 12.10 -7.72
C TRP A 297 14.62 10.68 -7.19
N ARG A 298 15.05 9.73 -8.03
CA ARG A 298 15.19 8.32 -7.68
C ARG A 298 16.53 7.79 -8.09
N LYS A 299 17.22 7.11 -7.18
CA LYS A 299 18.49 6.44 -7.42
C LYS A 299 18.42 5.00 -6.91
N ARG A 300 18.71 4.04 -7.78
CA ARG A 300 18.88 2.63 -7.44
C ARG A 300 20.33 2.28 -7.31
N PHE A 301 20.64 1.50 -6.30
CA PHE A 301 21.94 0.89 -6.05
C PHE A 301 21.79 -0.63 -6.16
N THR A 302 22.86 -1.38 -6.14
CA THR A 302 22.81 -2.86 -6.14
C THR A 302 22.08 -3.42 -4.94
N ASP A 303 22.20 -2.77 -3.80
CA ASP A 303 21.70 -3.20 -2.51
C ASP A 303 20.61 -2.29 -1.94
N GLY A 304 20.07 -1.34 -2.73
CA GLY A 304 19.06 -0.45 -2.21
C GLY A 304 18.62 0.66 -3.16
N MET A 305 17.85 1.59 -2.61
CA MET A 305 17.35 2.74 -3.37
C MET A 305 17.16 3.97 -2.49
N ILE A 306 17.26 5.13 -3.11
CA ILE A 306 16.87 6.42 -2.52
C ILE A 306 15.80 7.04 -3.41
N VAL A 307 14.74 7.55 -2.78
CA VAL A 307 13.72 8.38 -3.40
C VAL A 307 13.64 9.68 -2.62
N ALA A 308 13.74 10.79 -3.31
CA ALA A 308 13.55 12.11 -2.72
C ALA A 308 12.53 12.89 -3.53
N ARG A 309 11.40 13.21 -2.93
CA ARG A 309 10.35 14.02 -3.51
C ARG A 309 10.24 15.33 -2.75
N GLY A 310 10.17 16.43 -3.47
CA GLY A 310 9.96 17.76 -2.92
C GLY A 310 9.07 18.59 -3.82
N GLY A 311 8.53 19.65 -3.27
CA GLY A 311 7.78 20.61 -4.07
C GLY A 311 7.81 22.00 -3.46
N ALA A 312 7.60 23.01 -4.30
CA ALA A 312 7.58 24.38 -3.88
C ALA A 312 6.49 25.19 -4.61
N THR A 313 5.90 26.11 -3.87
CA THR A 313 4.93 27.10 -4.36
C THR A 313 5.15 28.45 -3.66
N TYR A 314 4.54 29.50 -4.17
CA TYR A 314 4.63 30.83 -3.59
C TYR A 314 3.23 31.36 -3.32
N GLY A 315 2.87 31.52 -2.04
CA GLY A 315 1.52 31.89 -1.66
C GLY A 315 1.33 32.12 -0.17
N ARG A 316 0.09 32.41 0.23
CA ARG A 316 -0.31 32.50 1.64
C ARG A 316 -0.71 31.16 2.19
N SER A 317 -0.65 31.00 3.49
CA SER A 317 -1.23 29.86 4.20
C SER A 317 -2.76 29.88 4.15
N PHE A 318 -3.39 28.76 4.54
CA PHE A 318 -4.83 28.62 4.60
C PHE A 318 -5.23 28.00 5.93
N GLY A 319 -6.37 28.42 6.44
CA GLY A 319 -6.94 27.92 7.68
C GLY A 319 -8.42 28.25 7.77
N ASP A 320 -8.99 27.85 8.87
CA ASP A 320 -10.35 28.17 9.24
C ASP A 320 -10.31 29.33 10.22
N PHE A 321 -11.09 30.35 9.99
CA PHE A 321 -11.19 31.56 10.81
C PHE A 321 -12.64 31.97 10.95
N ASP A 322 -13.03 32.38 12.14
CA ASP A 322 -14.29 33.05 12.40
C ASP A 322 -14.12 34.53 11.98
N LEU A 323 -14.58 34.87 10.78
CA LEU A 323 -14.42 36.19 10.21
C LEU A 323 -15.52 37.19 10.65
N ASP A 324 -16.70 36.70 10.99
CA ASP A 324 -17.86 37.51 11.34
C ASP A 324 -18.21 37.48 12.83
N GLY A 325 -17.51 36.62 13.62
CA GLY A 325 -17.65 36.55 15.07
C GLY A 325 -18.92 35.81 15.53
N ASP A 326 -19.47 34.94 14.67
CA ASP A 326 -20.67 34.15 15.00
C ASP A 326 -20.36 32.87 15.77
N GLY A 327 -19.06 32.58 16.04
CA GLY A 327 -18.60 31.38 16.74
C GLY A 327 -18.41 30.18 15.82
N GLN A 328 -18.56 30.35 14.50
CA GLN A 328 -18.28 29.32 13.50
C GLN A 328 -17.12 29.75 12.59
N ALA A 329 -16.27 28.81 12.23
CA ALA A 329 -15.14 29.12 11.39
C ALA A 329 -15.46 28.99 9.90
N GLU A 330 -15.13 30.03 9.12
CA GLU A 330 -15.10 29.96 7.66
C GLU A 330 -13.87 29.20 7.20
N SER A 331 -14.11 28.15 6.46
CA SER A 331 -13.04 27.32 5.92
C SER A 331 -12.33 27.99 4.73
N ASN A 332 -11.05 27.67 4.57
CA ASN A 332 -10.22 28.12 3.43
C ASN A 332 -9.85 29.61 3.43
N VAL A 333 -9.88 30.25 4.55
CA VAL A 333 -9.42 31.62 4.67
C VAL A 333 -7.91 31.72 4.45
N ARG A 334 -7.47 32.69 3.64
CA ARG A 334 -6.03 32.93 3.43
C ARG A 334 -5.50 33.81 4.54
N PHE A 335 -4.42 33.39 5.17
CA PHE A 335 -3.78 34.16 6.25
C PHE A 335 -2.26 34.23 6.09
N GLY A 336 -1.64 35.09 6.87
CA GLY A 336 -0.20 35.31 6.88
C GLY A 336 0.32 36.00 5.62
N ASP A 337 1.62 36.14 5.54
CA ASP A 337 2.31 36.75 4.40
C ASP A 337 2.45 35.76 3.23
N THR A 338 2.61 36.32 2.03
CA THR A 338 2.95 35.54 0.85
C THR A 338 4.42 35.12 0.93
N THR A 339 4.66 33.84 1.10
CA THR A 339 5.99 33.25 1.27
C THR A 339 6.21 32.06 0.37
N THR A 340 7.44 31.58 0.28
CA THR A 340 7.75 30.29 -0.34
C THR A 340 7.32 29.20 0.61
N ARG A 341 6.46 28.31 0.13
CA ARG A 341 5.96 27.13 0.82
C ARG A 341 6.52 25.91 0.14
N SER A 342 7.04 24.96 0.90
CA SER A 342 7.75 23.83 0.35
C SER A 342 7.61 22.58 1.23
N TYR A 343 7.89 21.43 0.64
CA TYR A 343 7.99 20.17 1.36
C TYR A 343 9.14 19.31 0.83
N LEU A 344 9.59 18.39 1.67
CA LEU A 344 10.52 17.32 1.34
C LEU A 344 10.00 16.01 1.94
N LEU A 345 9.93 14.98 1.12
CA LEU A 345 9.63 13.60 1.48
C LEU A 345 10.69 12.72 0.84
N ALA A 346 11.66 12.28 1.64
CA ALA A 346 12.74 11.46 1.14
C ALA A 346 12.88 10.19 1.98
N HIS A 347 13.23 9.09 1.34
CA HIS A 347 13.55 7.85 2.02
C HIS A 347 14.65 7.09 1.28
N GLY A 348 15.40 6.31 2.04
CA GLY A 348 16.38 5.36 1.54
C GLY A 348 16.22 4.03 2.26
N LYS A 349 16.24 2.93 1.49
CA LYS A 349 16.21 1.55 2.02
C LYS A 349 17.34 0.76 1.40
N PHE A 350 18.13 0.11 2.24
CA PHE A 350 19.30 -0.67 1.83
C PHE A 350 19.27 -2.05 2.49
N ASP A 351 19.42 -3.07 1.67
CA ASP A 351 19.42 -4.49 2.05
C ASP A 351 20.69 -5.16 1.48
N PRO A 352 21.88 -4.83 2.02
CA PRO A 352 23.14 -5.43 1.57
C PRO A 352 23.17 -6.93 1.91
N ASP A 353 24.05 -7.65 1.19
CA ASP A 353 24.27 -9.06 1.49
C ASP A 353 24.63 -9.27 2.97
N GLY A 354 23.83 -10.12 3.65
CA GLY A 354 24.02 -10.43 5.05
C GLY A 354 22.81 -10.14 5.93
N PRO A 355 22.98 -10.12 7.27
CA PRO A 355 21.84 -9.98 8.18
C PRO A 355 21.43 -8.54 8.48
N TRP A 356 22.13 -7.56 7.94
CA TRP A 356 21.91 -6.16 8.23
C TRP A 356 21.11 -5.46 7.13
N ARG A 357 20.14 -4.66 7.55
CA ARG A 357 19.42 -3.68 6.73
C ARG A 357 19.51 -2.31 7.39
N TRP A 358 19.48 -1.26 6.60
CA TRP A 358 19.45 0.09 7.13
C TRP A 358 18.68 1.04 6.21
N GLY A 359 18.27 2.15 6.75
CA GLY A 359 17.53 3.13 5.99
C GLY A 359 17.31 4.43 6.72
N PHE A 360 16.66 5.35 6.04
CA PHE A 360 16.27 6.63 6.61
C PHE A 360 14.98 7.14 5.96
N THR A 361 14.27 8.02 6.67
CA THR A 361 13.28 8.94 6.10
C THR A 361 13.63 10.37 6.49
N ALA A 362 13.35 11.33 5.62
CA ALA A 362 13.46 12.75 5.89
C ALA A 362 12.19 13.43 5.37
N GLU A 363 11.32 13.78 6.30
CA GLU A 363 9.99 14.30 6.00
C GLU A 363 9.80 15.64 6.70
N ARG A 364 9.59 16.69 5.91
CA ARG A 364 9.39 18.04 6.42
C ARG A 364 8.50 18.86 5.51
N VAL A 365 7.72 19.74 6.09
CA VAL A 365 6.90 20.72 5.38
C VAL A 365 7.03 22.11 6.02
N SER A 366 7.02 23.14 5.20
CA SER A 366 7.15 24.52 5.68
C SER A 366 5.92 25.03 6.43
N ASP A 367 4.74 24.46 6.14
CA ASP A 367 3.51 24.78 6.84
C ASP A 367 2.52 23.59 6.84
N LYS A 368 1.74 23.49 7.89
CA LYS A 368 0.90 22.34 8.19
C LYS A 368 -0.31 22.15 7.27
N THR A 369 -0.63 23.14 6.42
CA THR A 369 -1.79 23.08 5.52
C THR A 369 -1.44 22.75 4.07
N LEU A 370 -0.14 22.72 3.71
CA LEU A 370 0.30 22.54 2.33
C LEU A 370 -0.18 21.22 1.72
N PHE A 371 -0.07 20.12 2.47
CA PHE A 371 -0.47 18.80 1.97
C PHE A 371 -1.97 18.69 1.71
N ASP A 372 -2.79 19.23 2.61
CA ASP A 372 -4.24 19.24 2.44
C ASP A 372 -4.66 20.11 1.26
N ARG A 373 -4.02 21.28 1.10
CA ARG A 373 -4.36 22.24 0.03
C ARG A 373 -4.05 21.69 -1.35
N TYR A 374 -2.91 21.03 -1.53
CA TYR A 374 -2.47 20.52 -2.82
C TYR A 374 -2.76 19.02 -3.01
N ASP A 375 -3.44 18.37 -2.04
CA ASP A 375 -3.78 16.93 -2.02
C ASP A 375 -2.55 16.03 -2.17
N ILE A 376 -1.48 16.38 -1.45
CA ILE A 376 -0.22 15.60 -1.43
C ILE A 376 -0.38 14.45 -0.44
N ARG A 377 -0.62 13.24 -0.94
CA ARG A 377 -0.92 12.04 -0.13
C ARG A 377 0.30 11.21 0.21
N ASP A 378 1.41 11.37 -0.53
CA ASP A 378 2.64 10.62 -0.32
C ASP A 378 3.27 10.90 1.06
N ALA A 379 2.89 12.01 1.69
CA ALA A 379 3.27 12.35 3.07
C ALA A 379 2.79 11.35 4.13
N TYR A 380 1.90 10.42 3.76
CA TYR A 380 1.31 9.45 4.68
C TYR A 380 1.68 8.01 4.31
N GLN A 381 2.75 7.83 3.54
CA GLN A 381 3.29 6.51 3.22
C GLN A 381 4.31 6.08 4.26
N ASP A 382 4.20 4.83 4.67
CA ASP A 382 5.11 4.23 5.64
C ASP A 382 6.39 3.76 4.94
N ASN A 383 7.42 4.59 4.95
CA ASN A 383 8.67 4.33 4.27
C ASN A 383 9.85 3.96 5.19
N GLY A 384 9.68 4.07 6.51
CA GLY A 384 10.73 3.80 7.49
C GLY A 384 10.57 2.50 8.26
N LEU A 385 11.35 2.33 9.33
CA LEU A 385 11.22 1.26 10.32
C LEU A 385 10.04 1.55 11.27
N TYR A 386 9.89 2.80 11.67
CA TYR A 386 8.79 3.29 12.48
C TYR A 386 7.88 4.16 11.64
N TYR A 387 6.60 4.15 11.97
CA TYR A 387 5.56 4.85 11.24
C TYR A 387 5.10 6.06 12.04
N GLY A 388 4.94 7.17 11.37
CA GLY A 388 4.23 8.30 11.94
C GLY A 388 2.75 7.95 12.12
N ASP A 389 2.16 8.34 13.23
CA ASP A 389 0.71 8.34 13.36
C ASP A 389 0.09 9.26 12.30
N SER A 390 -1.20 9.03 11.93
CA SER A 390 -1.87 9.83 10.91
C SER A 390 -1.67 11.34 11.18
N ARG A 391 -1.24 12.09 10.14
CA ARG A 391 -0.91 13.51 10.20
C ARG A 391 0.31 13.87 11.05
N ARG A 392 1.25 12.95 11.24
CA ARG A 392 2.59 13.24 11.76
C ARG A 392 3.64 12.73 10.77
N LEU A 393 4.55 13.61 10.38
CA LEU A 393 5.72 13.28 9.56
C LEU A 393 6.81 12.74 10.47
N ILE A 394 7.55 11.73 10.00
CA ILE A 394 8.64 11.12 10.75
C ILE A 394 9.93 11.19 9.95
N SER A 395 10.94 11.84 10.53
CA SER A 395 12.31 11.82 10.01
C SER A 395 13.16 10.90 10.88
N GLN A 396 13.67 9.82 10.30
CA GLN A 396 14.36 8.76 11.05
C GLN A 396 15.60 8.26 10.32
N ILE A 397 16.51 7.72 11.08
CA ILE A 397 17.62 6.87 10.61
C ILE A 397 17.61 5.59 11.43
N TYR A 398 17.80 4.45 10.76
CA TYR A 398 17.77 3.17 11.45
C TYR A 398 18.69 2.16 10.82
N ALA A 399 19.07 1.19 11.63
CA ALA A 399 19.71 -0.05 11.19
C ALA A 399 19.07 -1.22 11.94
N GLU A 400 18.83 -2.31 11.25
CA GLU A 400 18.31 -3.55 11.82
C GLU A 400 19.16 -4.73 11.39
N ARG A 401 19.29 -5.70 12.29
CA ARG A 401 19.94 -6.98 12.06
C ARG A 401 18.97 -8.09 12.39
N GLN A 402 18.72 -8.94 11.43
CA GLN A 402 17.86 -10.10 11.62
C GLN A 402 18.56 -11.37 11.22
N THR A 403 18.50 -12.36 12.10
CA THR A 403 18.90 -13.74 11.83
C THR A 403 17.73 -14.67 12.16
N GLU A 404 17.88 -15.97 11.97
CA GLU A 404 16.82 -16.93 12.31
C GLU A 404 16.36 -16.85 13.77
N ARG A 405 17.25 -16.45 14.69
CA ARG A 405 17.02 -16.49 16.15
C ARG A 405 17.28 -15.17 16.87
N SER A 406 17.71 -14.14 16.19
CA SER A 406 17.98 -12.85 16.81
C SER A 406 17.50 -11.69 15.95
N TYR A 407 17.05 -10.66 16.60
CA TYR A 407 16.72 -9.36 16.03
C TYR A 407 17.37 -8.27 16.86
N LEU A 408 17.94 -7.27 16.23
CA LEU A 408 18.44 -6.04 16.82
C LEU A 408 18.08 -4.88 15.90
N SER A 409 17.45 -3.85 16.42
CA SER A 409 17.30 -2.57 15.74
C SER A 409 17.86 -1.43 16.57
N VAL A 410 18.42 -0.44 15.89
CA VAL A 410 18.86 0.82 16.46
C VAL A 410 18.34 1.94 15.58
N ALA A 411 17.61 2.86 16.18
CA ALA A 411 17.02 3.97 15.44
C ALA A 411 17.11 5.29 16.22
N ALA A 412 17.01 6.38 15.48
CA ALA A 412 16.75 7.71 16.03
C ALA A 412 15.74 8.41 15.12
N PHE A 413 14.79 9.16 15.70
CA PHE A 413 13.78 9.87 14.93
C PHE A 413 13.24 11.12 15.62
N THR A 414 12.70 12.02 14.79
CA THR A 414 11.97 13.21 15.21
C THR A 414 10.67 13.29 14.41
N LEU A 415 9.68 13.96 14.98
CA LEU A 415 8.35 14.10 14.42
C LEU A 415 8.06 15.57 14.04
N GLN A 416 7.16 15.76 13.07
CA GLN A 416 6.50 17.04 12.77
C GLN A 416 5.01 16.80 12.66
N SER A 417 4.20 17.49 13.46
CA SER A 417 2.75 17.32 13.44
C SER A 417 2.08 18.16 12.35
N LEU A 418 1.10 17.58 11.71
CA LEU A 418 0.13 18.23 10.82
C LEU A 418 -1.27 18.25 11.44
N ARG A 419 -1.40 17.83 12.71
CA ARG A 419 -2.67 17.75 13.42
C ARG A 419 -3.14 19.14 13.82
N VAL A 420 -4.45 19.32 13.69
CA VAL A 420 -5.17 20.44 14.30
C VAL A 420 -5.50 20.01 15.73
N ALA A 421 -5.02 20.75 16.72
CA ALA A 421 -5.21 20.37 18.13
C ALA A 421 -6.65 20.71 18.58
N GLU A 422 -7.14 21.92 18.30
CA GLU A 422 -8.49 22.37 18.63
C GLU A 422 -8.88 23.62 17.84
N PHE A 423 -10.21 23.80 17.62
CA PHE A 423 -10.80 25.05 17.23
C PHE A 423 -11.24 25.79 18.51
N ASN A 424 -10.66 26.97 18.76
CA ASN A 424 -11.08 27.81 19.89
C ASN A 424 -12.06 28.89 19.39
N PRO A 425 -13.35 28.75 19.69
CA PRO A 425 -14.37 29.73 19.25
C PRO A 425 -14.25 31.09 19.92
N ILE A 426 -13.43 31.23 20.97
CA ILE A 426 -13.29 32.49 21.75
C ILE A 426 -12.18 33.40 21.17
N THR A 427 -11.18 32.83 20.56
CA THR A 427 -10.16 33.58 19.84
C THR A 427 -10.39 33.45 18.34
N PRO A 428 -10.89 34.52 17.68
CA PRO A 428 -11.14 34.47 16.25
C PRO A 428 -9.80 34.47 15.51
N ALA A 429 -9.13 33.42 15.50
CA ALA A 429 -8.06 33.04 14.60
C ALA A 429 -7.51 31.73 15.12
N LEU A 430 -7.39 30.80 14.26
CA LEU A 430 -6.42 29.75 14.35
C LEU A 430 -7.01 28.40 14.76
N ASN A 431 -7.03 27.54 13.78
CA ASN A 431 -6.72 26.16 14.04
C ASN A 431 -5.45 26.12 14.88
N VAL A 432 -5.55 25.76 16.14
CA VAL A 432 -4.39 25.50 16.97
C VAL A 432 -3.81 24.19 16.49
N PHE A 433 -2.69 24.26 15.79
CA PHE A 433 -1.93 23.06 15.45
C PHE A 433 -1.24 22.52 16.70
N GLU A 434 -1.13 21.18 16.78
CA GLU A 434 -0.26 20.57 17.78
C GLU A 434 1.14 21.15 17.68
N ASP A 435 1.70 21.57 18.82
CA ASP A 435 3.03 22.20 18.87
C ASP A 435 4.12 21.13 18.67
N ASP A 436 4.97 21.31 17.68
CA ASP A 436 6.07 20.38 17.40
C ASP A 436 7.08 20.27 18.55
N ASN A 437 7.22 21.33 19.40
CA ASN A 437 8.10 21.31 20.56
C ASN A 437 7.67 20.35 21.66
N THR A 438 6.39 19.92 21.67
CA THR A 438 5.86 18.91 22.59
C THR A 438 6.16 17.48 22.14
N LEU A 439 6.58 17.30 20.88
CA LEU A 439 6.92 15.99 20.33
C LEU A 439 8.36 15.61 20.63
N PRO A 440 8.65 14.38 21.06
CA PRO A 440 9.98 14.01 21.46
C PRO A 440 10.94 13.84 20.27
N LEU A 441 12.20 14.20 20.48
CA LEU A 441 13.33 13.59 19.79
C LEU A 441 13.61 12.25 20.46
N VAL A 442 13.51 11.17 19.73
CA VAL A 442 13.84 9.82 20.21
C VAL A 442 15.21 9.42 19.69
N ALA A 443 16.19 9.35 20.57
CA ALA A 443 17.58 9.05 20.21
C ALA A 443 18.43 8.58 21.39
N PRO A 444 18.84 7.27 21.47
CA PRO A 444 18.46 6.19 20.58
C PRO A 444 17.15 5.50 20.97
N LEU A 445 16.59 4.71 20.05
CA LEU A 445 15.68 3.61 20.34
C LEU A 445 16.35 2.30 19.91
N ILE A 446 16.57 1.41 20.85
CA ILE A 446 17.23 0.13 20.65
C ILE A 446 16.26 -0.98 21.05
N GLU A 447 16.01 -1.94 20.16
CA GLU A 447 15.21 -3.13 20.42
C GLU A 447 16.03 -4.39 20.10
N ALA A 448 16.09 -5.34 21.04
CA ALA A 448 16.80 -6.58 20.87
C ALA A 448 15.94 -7.78 21.26
N ARG A 449 16.04 -8.87 20.51
CA ARG A 449 15.37 -10.15 20.77
C ARG A 449 16.33 -11.28 20.44
N TRP A 450 16.34 -12.32 21.29
CA TRP A 450 17.15 -13.50 21.05
C TRP A 450 16.51 -14.76 21.63
N GLU A 451 16.59 -15.85 20.88
CA GLU A 451 16.18 -17.20 21.31
C GLU A 451 17.33 -18.17 21.14
N PRO A 452 17.70 -18.96 22.19
CA PRO A 452 18.66 -20.04 22.06
C PRO A 452 18.22 -21.10 21.06
N GLU A 453 19.16 -21.80 20.44
CA GLU A 453 18.88 -22.91 19.53
C GLU A 453 18.32 -24.10 20.27
N ASP A 454 18.97 -24.46 21.38
CA ASP A 454 18.54 -25.60 22.21
C ASP A 454 17.48 -25.18 23.23
N PRO A 455 16.48 -26.04 23.47
CA PRO A 455 15.48 -25.80 24.50
C PRO A 455 16.12 -25.68 25.89
N VAL A 456 15.85 -24.63 26.60
CA VAL A 456 16.29 -24.42 27.98
C VAL A 456 15.30 -25.11 28.92
N LEU A 457 15.76 -26.08 29.73
CA LEU A 457 14.90 -26.89 30.62
C LEU A 457 13.73 -27.54 29.88
N GLY A 458 13.93 -27.89 28.61
CA GLY A 458 12.91 -28.50 27.76
C GLY A 458 11.83 -27.52 27.30
N GLY A 459 11.98 -26.23 27.52
CA GLY A 459 11.12 -25.14 27.11
C GLY A 459 11.82 -24.13 26.21
N ARG A 460 11.06 -23.20 25.67
CA ARG A 460 11.51 -22.10 24.83
C ARG A 460 11.84 -20.89 25.70
N LEU A 461 13.07 -20.42 25.67
CA LEU A 461 13.51 -19.20 26.32
C LEU A 461 13.56 -18.07 25.29
N ARG A 462 12.99 -16.92 25.61
CA ARG A 462 13.07 -15.69 24.84
C ARG A 462 13.68 -14.59 25.71
N LEU A 463 14.71 -13.95 25.21
CA LEU A 463 15.28 -12.74 25.82
C LEU A 463 14.92 -11.52 24.98
N ARG A 464 14.54 -10.46 25.65
CA ARG A 464 14.25 -9.16 25.04
C ARG A 464 15.00 -8.08 25.80
N GLY A 465 15.43 -7.06 25.07
CA GLY A 465 16.04 -5.86 25.63
C GLY A 465 15.54 -4.64 24.88
N SER A 466 15.30 -3.55 25.58
CA SER A 466 14.95 -2.25 25.00
C SER A 466 15.73 -1.16 25.70
N ALA A 467 16.18 -0.15 24.95
CA ALA A 467 16.73 1.07 25.53
C ALA A 467 16.23 2.27 24.71
N VAL A 468 15.73 3.29 25.36
CA VAL A 468 15.20 4.49 24.72
C VAL A 468 15.60 5.73 25.49
N ALA A 469 15.87 6.82 24.76
CA ALA A 469 15.99 8.16 25.32
C ALA A 469 15.09 9.09 24.52
N LEU A 470 14.31 9.90 25.25
CA LEU A 470 13.38 10.88 24.74
C LEU A 470 13.70 12.24 25.34
N THR A 471 13.76 13.28 24.51
CA THR A 471 13.93 14.67 24.94
C THR A 471 12.87 15.55 24.29
N ARG A 472 12.34 16.55 25.02
CA ARG A 472 11.31 17.50 24.57
C ARG A 472 11.65 18.93 24.97
N ASP A 473 11.31 19.86 24.09
CA ASP A 473 11.52 21.28 24.36
C ASP A 473 10.40 21.90 25.22
N ALA A 474 9.17 21.36 25.12
CA ALA A 474 8.00 21.91 25.82
C ALA A 474 7.14 20.83 26.49
N TYR A 475 6.52 21.21 27.58
CA TYR A 475 5.63 20.36 28.36
C TYR A 475 4.34 20.05 27.61
N VAL A 476 3.96 18.77 27.56
CA VAL A 476 2.75 18.29 26.82
C VAL A 476 1.60 17.90 27.77
N GLY A 477 1.77 18.01 29.05
CA GLY A 477 0.99 17.36 30.06
C GLY A 477 1.67 16.07 30.51
N PHE A 478 1.62 15.78 31.78
CA PHE A 478 2.18 14.56 32.34
C PHE A 478 1.03 13.56 32.52
N PRO A 479 0.91 12.48 31.76
CA PRO A 479 -0.14 11.51 31.95
C PRO A 479 0.10 10.75 33.27
N THR A 480 -0.57 11.19 34.29
CA THR A 480 -0.53 10.56 35.61
C THR A 480 -1.93 10.12 36.04
N LEU A 481 -2.00 9.02 36.78
CA LEU A 481 -3.23 8.58 37.45
C LEU A 481 -3.54 9.37 38.72
N ALA A 482 -2.68 10.35 39.06
CA ALA A 482 -2.89 11.25 40.20
C ALA A 482 -3.33 12.64 39.68
N PRO A 483 -4.62 12.89 39.46
CA PRO A 483 -5.11 14.15 38.87
C PRO A 483 -4.72 15.40 39.67
N GLU A 484 -4.49 15.25 40.97
CA GLU A 484 -4.01 16.31 41.86
C GLU A 484 -2.58 16.77 41.54
N LEU A 485 -1.83 15.98 40.74
CA LEU A 485 -0.47 16.32 40.32
C LEU A 485 -0.43 17.01 38.95
N ILE A 486 -1.58 17.15 38.28
CA ILE A 486 -1.69 17.89 37.04
C ILE A 486 -1.57 19.38 37.36
N PRO A 487 -0.66 20.14 36.74
CA PRO A 487 -0.54 21.58 37.01
C PRO A 487 -1.86 22.30 36.77
N ALA A 488 -2.38 22.94 37.82
CA ALA A 488 -3.58 23.78 37.76
C ALA A 488 -3.19 25.17 37.23
N GLY A 489 -2.95 25.33 35.92
CA GLY A 489 -2.63 26.61 35.32
C GLY A 489 -2.02 26.49 33.94
N PRO A 490 -1.65 27.65 33.31
CA PRO A 490 -0.99 27.63 32.01
C PRO A 490 0.32 26.84 32.10
N THR A 491 0.48 25.86 31.23
CA THR A 491 1.72 25.04 31.11
C THR A 491 2.75 25.71 30.20
N ASP A 492 2.42 26.87 29.65
CA ASP A 492 3.30 27.64 28.79
C ASP A 492 4.61 28.01 29.51
N GLY A 493 5.73 27.58 28.93
CA GLY A 493 7.07 27.85 29.47
C GLY A 493 7.59 26.81 30.46
N LEU A 494 6.85 25.73 30.74
CA LEU A 494 7.43 24.59 31.44
C LEU A 494 8.32 23.79 30.50
N PRO A 495 9.48 23.29 30.97
CA PRO A 495 10.33 22.41 30.18
C PRO A 495 9.59 21.10 29.88
N GLY A 496 9.92 20.46 28.79
CA GLY A 496 9.44 19.11 28.46
C GLY A 496 10.07 18.09 29.41
N VAL A 497 9.34 17.03 29.73
CA VAL A 497 9.90 15.94 30.55
C VAL A 497 10.79 15.06 29.68
N ASP A 498 12.04 14.94 30.06
CA ASP A 498 13.03 14.06 29.46
C ASP A 498 13.00 12.69 30.13
N SER A 499 13.02 11.62 29.36
CA SER A 499 13.03 10.28 29.95
C SER A 499 14.00 9.33 29.23
N ARG A 500 14.64 8.48 30.03
CA ARG A 500 15.52 7.42 29.55
C ARG A 500 15.14 6.11 30.23
N ARG A 501 15.00 5.04 29.43
CA ARG A 501 14.65 3.72 29.95
C ARG A 501 15.57 2.66 29.39
N ILE A 502 15.95 1.70 30.25
CA ILE A 502 16.56 0.44 29.86
C ILE A 502 15.72 -0.68 30.44
N THR A 503 15.29 -1.62 29.58
CA THR A 503 14.48 -2.78 29.93
C THR A 503 15.18 -4.06 29.52
N GLY A 504 15.17 -5.05 30.44
CA GLY A 504 15.55 -6.43 30.15
C GLY A 504 14.42 -7.38 30.51
N GLN A 505 14.11 -8.35 29.64
CA GLN A 505 13.04 -9.33 29.85
C GLN A 505 13.50 -10.73 29.47
N ALA A 506 13.13 -11.74 30.27
CA ALA A 506 13.33 -13.15 30.01
C ALA A 506 12.01 -13.90 30.16
N GLU A 507 11.49 -14.47 29.08
CA GLU A 507 10.27 -15.28 29.04
C GLU A 507 10.64 -16.74 28.76
N TRP A 508 10.16 -17.65 29.61
CA TRP A 508 10.30 -19.08 29.41
C TRP A 508 8.93 -19.74 29.34
N ARG A 509 8.73 -20.64 28.36
CA ARG A 509 7.50 -21.40 28.16
C ARG A 509 7.79 -22.83 27.75
N ARG A 510 6.98 -23.79 28.21
CA ARG A 510 7.11 -25.19 27.84
C ARG A 510 5.78 -25.84 27.55
N VAL A 511 5.58 -26.27 26.30
CA VAL A 511 4.38 -27.02 25.89
C VAL A 511 4.50 -28.47 26.34
N LEU A 512 3.50 -28.95 27.06
CA LEU A 512 3.35 -30.32 27.53
C LEU A 512 1.98 -30.82 27.08
N THR A 513 1.92 -32.08 26.62
CA THR A 513 0.67 -32.72 26.20
C THR A 513 0.49 -34.03 26.98
N SER A 514 -0.64 -34.17 27.68
CA SER A 514 -0.99 -35.37 28.39
C SER A 514 -1.41 -36.49 27.44
N PRO A 515 -1.36 -37.76 27.83
CA PRO A 515 -1.83 -38.88 27.01
C PRO A 515 -3.29 -38.79 26.56
N ILE A 516 -4.12 -38.04 27.28
CA ILE A 516 -5.52 -37.83 26.95
C ILE A 516 -5.75 -36.57 26.07
N GLY A 517 -4.64 -35.89 25.61
CA GLY A 517 -4.72 -34.74 24.71
C GLY A 517 -4.86 -33.39 25.37
N VAL A 518 -4.86 -33.27 26.71
CA VAL A 518 -4.80 -31.99 27.38
C VAL A 518 -3.43 -31.33 27.16
N ARG A 519 -3.40 -30.13 26.61
CA ARG A 519 -2.19 -29.31 26.49
C ARG A 519 -2.14 -28.37 27.68
N TRP A 520 -0.97 -28.26 28.26
CA TRP A 520 -0.69 -27.27 29.27
C TRP A 520 0.70 -26.69 29.07
N GLU A 521 0.81 -25.40 29.26
CA GLU A 521 2.01 -24.62 28.97
C GLU A 521 2.35 -23.74 30.17
N PRO A 522 3.15 -24.24 31.13
CA PRO A 522 3.69 -23.41 32.17
C PRO A 522 4.62 -22.35 31.60
N PHE A 523 4.57 -21.15 32.15
CA PHE A 523 5.40 -20.03 31.76
C PHE A 523 5.92 -19.27 32.97
N VAL A 524 7.07 -18.63 32.77
CA VAL A 524 7.68 -17.65 33.70
C VAL A 524 8.19 -16.48 32.87
N ASP A 525 7.94 -15.27 33.33
CA ASP A 525 8.41 -14.02 32.74
C ASP A 525 9.07 -13.17 33.85
N LEU A 526 10.28 -12.73 33.59
CA LEU A 526 11.06 -11.85 34.45
C LEU A 526 11.39 -10.61 33.65
N ARG A 527 11.06 -9.45 34.19
CA ARG A 527 11.35 -8.16 33.59
C ARG A 527 11.93 -7.20 34.62
N ALA A 528 12.90 -6.39 34.21
CA ALA A 528 13.47 -5.30 35.00
C ALA A 528 13.65 -4.06 34.14
N ASP A 529 13.25 -2.93 34.67
CA ASP A 529 13.31 -1.62 34.04
C ASP A 529 14.11 -0.65 34.94
N VAL A 530 14.92 0.18 34.32
CA VAL A 530 15.57 1.34 34.97
C VAL A 530 15.17 2.58 34.20
N TYR A 531 14.62 3.55 34.91
CA TYR A 531 14.24 4.87 34.39
C TYR A 531 15.13 5.94 34.93
N SER A 532 15.46 6.95 34.14
CA SER A 532 15.98 8.25 34.55
C SER A 532 15.08 9.29 33.92
N VAL A 533 14.44 10.11 34.71
CA VAL A 533 13.50 11.15 34.29
C VAL A 533 13.99 12.47 34.82
N ASP A 534 14.12 13.44 33.96
CA ASP A 534 14.58 14.79 34.24
C ASP A 534 13.47 15.80 33.89
N ASP A 535 13.50 16.99 34.50
CA ASP A 535 12.54 18.08 34.34
C ASP A 535 11.09 17.70 34.73
N LEU A 536 10.94 16.93 35.81
CA LEU A 536 9.63 16.55 36.33
C LEU A 536 8.81 17.78 36.75
N PRO A 537 7.47 17.75 36.59
CA PRO A 537 6.62 18.84 37.05
C PRO A 537 6.83 19.16 38.55
N PRO A 538 6.89 20.44 38.96
CA PRO A 538 7.10 20.84 40.34
C PRO A 538 6.10 20.26 41.35
N ALA A 539 4.88 19.92 40.88
CA ALA A 539 3.86 19.29 41.71
C ALA A 539 4.27 17.91 42.27
N LEU A 540 5.23 17.24 41.65
CA LEU A 540 5.75 15.94 42.11
C LEU A 540 6.80 16.10 43.24
N GLY A 541 7.25 17.33 43.54
CA GLY A 541 8.13 17.62 44.64
C GLY A 541 9.61 17.20 44.43
N VAL A 542 9.94 16.69 43.24
CA VAL A 542 11.29 16.33 42.81
C VAL A 542 11.50 16.81 41.39
N GLU A 543 12.69 17.20 41.02
CA GLU A 543 13.03 17.70 39.67
C GLU A 543 13.52 16.56 38.79
N ASP A 544 14.40 15.70 39.38
CA ASP A 544 14.96 14.53 38.70
C ASP A 544 14.78 13.27 39.54
N GLU A 545 14.57 12.15 38.89
CA GLU A 545 14.39 10.87 39.58
C GLU A 545 14.98 9.69 38.78
N THR A 546 15.61 8.76 39.55
CA THR A 546 15.99 7.47 38.99
C THR A 546 15.17 6.37 39.65
N HIS A 547 14.40 5.63 38.87
CA HIS A 547 13.49 4.63 39.37
C HIS A 547 13.83 3.25 38.84
N PHE A 548 13.81 2.24 39.71
CA PHE A 548 13.99 0.83 39.38
C PHE A 548 12.66 0.09 39.56
N ARG A 549 12.27 -0.66 38.55
CA ARG A 549 11.04 -1.47 38.57
C ARG A 549 11.35 -2.89 38.14
N ALA A 550 10.75 -3.89 38.79
CA ALA A 550 10.88 -5.28 38.42
C ALA A 550 9.51 -5.97 38.42
N ARG A 551 9.25 -6.80 37.42
CA ARG A 551 8.08 -7.66 37.37
C ARG A 551 8.52 -9.12 37.26
N THR A 552 7.95 -9.96 38.13
CA THR A 552 8.04 -11.42 38.05
C THR A 552 6.63 -11.95 37.85
N SER A 553 6.44 -12.70 36.79
CA SER A 553 5.14 -13.33 36.48
C SER A 553 5.34 -14.81 36.25
N ALA A 554 4.37 -15.60 36.67
CA ALA A 554 4.33 -17.03 36.40
C ALA A 554 2.89 -17.48 36.14
N GLY A 555 2.73 -18.56 35.42
CA GLY A 555 1.40 -19.07 35.16
C GLY A 555 1.39 -20.35 34.34
N VAL A 556 0.20 -20.76 33.97
CA VAL A 556 -0.05 -21.92 33.13
C VAL A 556 -1.22 -21.65 32.19
N ASP A 557 -1.01 -21.90 30.93
CA ASP A 557 -2.05 -21.99 29.91
C ASP A 557 -2.49 -23.45 29.78
N VAL A 558 -3.79 -23.69 29.70
CA VAL A 558 -4.37 -25.03 29.53
C VAL A 558 -5.35 -24.99 28.38
N SER A 559 -5.26 -25.94 27.45
CA SER A 559 -6.28 -26.14 26.41
C SER A 559 -6.55 -27.63 26.17
N TYR A 560 -7.79 -27.92 25.77
CA TYR A 560 -8.18 -29.28 25.46
C TYR A 560 -8.94 -29.34 24.13
N PRO A 561 -8.25 -29.44 22.98
CA PRO A 561 -8.90 -29.54 21.69
C PRO A 561 -9.59 -30.91 21.54
N LEU A 562 -10.92 -30.87 21.54
CA LEU A 562 -11.79 -32.02 21.32
C LEU A 562 -12.19 -32.06 19.84
N TYR A 563 -11.93 -33.16 19.18
CA TYR A 563 -12.23 -33.37 17.77
C TYR A 563 -13.37 -34.37 17.59
N ARG A 564 -14.36 -34.00 16.76
CA ARG A 564 -15.45 -34.89 16.38
C ARG A 564 -15.71 -34.82 14.88
N PRO A 565 -15.48 -35.94 14.13
CA PRO A 565 -15.96 -36.01 12.76
C PRO A 565 -17.48 -36.06 12.73
N LEU A 566 -18.12 -35.23 11.91
CA LEU A 566 -19.56 -35.19 11.73
C LEU A 566 -19.99 -35.94 10.48
N SER A 567 -19.15 -35.90 9.43
CA SER A 567 -19.30 -36.64 8.16
C SER A 567 -17.92 -36.93 7.55
N ALA A 568 -17.88 -37.46 6.32
CA ALA A 568 -16.63 -37.70 5.62
C ALA A 568 -15.86 -36.42 5.28
N SER A 569 -16.55 -35.28 5.19
CA SER A 569 -15.95 -33.97 4.83
C SER A 569 -16.15 -32.89 5.89
N SER A 570 -16.86 -33.19 6.99
CA SER A 570 -17.14 -32.17 8.01
C SER A 570 -16.71 -32.62 9.39
N ASP A 571 -16.17 -31.69 10.15
CA ASP A 571 -15.73 -31.90 11.52
C ASP A 571 -16.04 -30.71 12.43
N LEU A 572 -16.11 -31.02 13.72
CA LEU A 572 -16.24 -30.05 14.79
C LEU A 572 -15.04 -30.14 15.72
N ILE A 573 -14.40 -29.01 15.96
CA ILE A 573 -13.35 -28.87 16.97
C ILE A 573 -13.91 -27.96 18.09
N LEU A 574 -13.91 -28.45 19.31
CA LEU A 574 -14.25 -27.68 20.49
C LEU A 574 -13.01 -27.59 21.39
N GLU A 575 -12.54 -26.37 21.63
CA GLU A 575 -11.33 -26.12 22.42
C GLU A 575 -11.67 -25.24 23.64
N PRO A 576 -11.97 -25.79 24.81
CA PRO A 576 -11.93 -25.05 26.05
C PRO A 576 -10.50 -24.67 26.40
N MET A 577 -10.32 -23.45 26.87
CA MET A 577 -9.04 -22.85 27.22
C MET A 577 -9.13 -22.16 28.57
N ALA A 578 -8.05 -22.22 29.33
CA ALA A 578 -7.93 -21.49 30.59
C ALA A 578 -6.48 -21.05 30.83
N GLN A 579 -6.31 -19.93 31.49
CA GLN A 579 -5.01 -19.42 31.95
C GLN A 579 -5.13 -19.06 33.42
N LEU A 580 -4.17 -19.48 34.21
CA LEU A 580 -3.93 -18.95 35.54
C LEU A 580 -2.59 -18.24 35.54
N SER A 581 -2.56 -16.99 35.92
CA SER A 581 -1.33 -16.21 36.00
C SER A 581 -1.27 -15.42 37.30
N ILE A 582 -0.07 -15.27 37.83
CA ILE A 582 0.25 -14.45 38.98
C ILE A 582 1.47 -13.59 38.67
N SER A 583 1.42 -12.33 39.02
CA SER A 583 2.56 -11.42 39.00
C SER A 583 2.54 -10.52 40.26
N ASN A 584 3.69 -9.93 40.60
CA ASN A 584 3.71 -8.89 41.61
C ASN A 584 2.79 -7.74 41.15
N LYS A 585 2.27 -6.94 42.08
CA LYS A 585 1.46 -5.76 41.75
C LYS A 585 2.26 -4.82 40.85
N ALA A 586 1.53 -4.18 39.95
CA ALA A 586 2.11 -3.11 39.15
C ALA A 586 2.48 -1.95 40.10
N ASP A 587 3.63 -1.35 39.85
CA ASP A 587 4.05 -0.15 40.54
C ASP A 587 3.78 1.04 39.61
N LEU A 588 2.69 1.75 39.90
CA LEU A 588 2.29 2.96 39.19
C LEU A 588 2.91 4.18 39.86
N ASP A 589 4.22 4.33 39.72
CA ASP A 589 4.87 5.53 40.21
C ASP A 589 4.48 6.71 39.26
N PRO A 590 3.86 7.77 39.77
CA PRO A 590 3.46 8.92 38.97
C PRO A 590 4.65 9.71 38.39
N ARG A 591 5.88 9.42 38.80
CA ARG A 591 7.09 10.01 38.26
C ARG A 591 7.61 9.30 37.01
N ILE A 592 7.06 8.16 36.68
CA ILE A 592 7.37 7.45 35.43
C ILE A 592 6.38 7.89 34.35
N PRO A 593 6.85 8.60 33.29
CA PRO A 593 5.96 8.98 32.19
C PRO A 593 5.53 7.76 31.37
N ASN A 594 4.29 7.74 30.92
CA ASN A 594 3.82 6.74 29.97
C ASN A 594 4.04 7.23 28.53
N GLU A 595 5.10 6.79 27.88
CA GLU A 595 5.50 7.19 26.53
C GLU A 595 5.12 6.20 25.44
N ASP A 596 5.03 4.90 25.79
CA ASP A 596 4.87 3.85 24.78
C ASP A 596 3.77 2.83 25.07
N SER A 597 3.16 2.90 26.25
CA SER A 597 2.10 1.96 26.60
C SER A 597 0.72 2.57 26.36
N GLN A 598 -0.11 1.87 25.59
CA GLN A 598 -1.49 2.26 25.31
C GLN A 598 -2.45 1.23 25.88
N ILE A 599 -3.62 1.68 26.29
CA ILE A 599 -4.73 0.78 26.62
C ILE A 599 -5.25 0.22 25.30
N THR A 600 -5.02 -1.07 25.08
CA THR A 600 -5.50 -1.76 23.88
C THR A 600 -6.91 -2.28 24.08
N GLU A 601 -7.62 -2.41 22.99
CA GLU A 601 -8.91 -3.07 22.94
C GLU A 601 -8.81 -4.52 23.44
N LEU A 602 -9.76 -4.93 24.26
CA LEU A 602 -9.87 -6.30 24.73
C LEU A 602 -10.52 -7.18 23.66
N ASP A 603 -9.73 -8.07 23.10
CA ASP A 603 -10.14 -9.01 22.07
C ASP A 603 -9.70 -10.46 22.39
N HIS A 604 -9.99 -11.41 21.52
CA HIS A 604 -9.62 -12.82 21.68
C HIS A 604 -8.11 -13.08 21.60
N LEU A 605 -7.31 -12.16 21.02
CA LEU A 605 -5.84 -12.26 20.93
C LEU A 605 -5.17 -11.70 22.17
N SER A 606 -5.76 -10.64 22.75
CA SER A 606 -5.23 -9.98 23.96
C SER A 606 -5.69 -10.66 25.25
N LEU A 607 -6.84 -11.36 25.25
CA LEU A 607 -7.47 -11.91 26.45
C LEU A 607 -6.55 -12.84 27.26
N PHE A 608 -5.75 -13.70 26.59
CA PHE A 608 -4.83 -14.65 27.21
C PHE A 608 -3.38 -14.16 27.28
N ARG A 609 -3.11 -12.90 26.90
CA ARG A 609 -1.77 -12.34 27.10
C ARG A 609 -1.50 -12.19 28.59
N MET A 610 -0.25 -12.48 28.97
CA MET A 610 0.21 -12.27 30.33
C MET A 610 0.24 -10.79 30.69
N ASP A 611 0.72 -9.94 29.79
CA ASP A 611 0.67 -8.47 29.85
C ASP A 611 -0.08 -7.98 28.60
N ARG A 612 -1.13 -7.20 28.81
CA ARG A 612 -1.98 -6.68 27.75
C ARG A 612 -1.58 -5.29 27.28
N PHE A 613 -0.73 -4.60 28.06
CA PHE A 613 -0.17 -3.33 27.62
C PHE A 613 0.89 -3.57 26.52
N PRO A 614 0.79 -2.93 25.36
CA PRO A 614 1.92 -2.82 24.45
C PRO A 614 2.94 -1.86 25.05
N GLY A 615 4.20 -1.99 24.67
CA GLY A 615 5.26 -1.15 25.22
C GLY A 615 5.79 -1.62 26.56
N TYR A 616 6.34 -0.68 27.31
CA TYR A 616 7.08 -1.01 28.53
C TYR A 616 6.69 -0.15 29.75
N ASP A 617 5.97 0.95 29.57
CA ASP A 617 5.76 1.91 30.66
C ASP A 617 4.67 1.49 31.63
N LEU A 618 3.59 0.90 31.12
CA LEU A 618 2.56 0.29 31.95
C LEU A 618 2.77 -1.23 32.09
N LEU A 619 2.35 -1.79 33.20
CA LEU A 619 2.46 -3.21 33.53
C LEU A 619 1.17 -3.71 34.13
N GLU A 620 0.74 -4.90 33.73
CA GLU A 620 -0.38 -5.61 34.33
C GLU A 620 0.10 -6.53 35.45
N GLY A 621 -0.49 -6.42 36.64
CA GLY A 621 -0.12 -7.15 37.84
C GLY A 621 -1.21 -8.03 38.43
N GLY A 622 -0.91 -8.69 39.57
CA GLY A 622 -1.85 -9.43 40.40
C GLY A 622 -2.13 -10.87 39.97
N LEU A 623 -3.09 -11.51 40.65
CA LEU A 623 -3.58 -12.86 40.37
C LEU A 623 -4.74 -12.79 39.39
N ARG A 624 -4.64 -13.54 38.31
CA ARG A 624 -5.65 -13.56 37.23
C ARG A 624 -5.97 -14.98 36.77
N PHE A 625 -7.26 -15.22 36.57
CA PHE A 625 -7.80 -16.39 35.92
C PHE A 625 -8.57 -15.98 34.67
N THR A 626 -8.19 -16.53 33.53
CA THR A 626 -8.86 -16.29 32.24
C THR A 626 -9.41 -17.60 31.72
N ALA A 627 -10.66 -17.62 31.27
CA ALA A 627 -11.28 -18.79 30.67
C ALA A 627 -12.00 -18.44 29.37
N GLY A 628 -12.00 -19.38 28.45
CA GLY A 628 -12.70 -19.24 27.18
C GLY A 628 -12.89 -20.56 26.48
N ALA A 629 -13.66 -20.55 25.42
CA ALA A 629 -13.84 -21.71 24.56
C ALA A 629 -13.94 -21.28 23.09
N ARG A 630 -13.35 -22.07 22.20
CA ARG A 630 -13.48 -21.91 20.76
C ARG A 630 -14.19 -23.13 20.18
N ALA A 631 -15.22 -22.92 19.39
CA ALA A 631 -15.84 -23.95 18.57
C ALA A 631 -15.54 -23.65 17.09
N THR A 632 -15.01 -24.62 16.36
CA THR A 632 -14.73 -24.51 14.92
C THR A 632 -15.43 -25.63 14.19
N LEU A 633 -16.36 -25.28 13.32
CA LEU A 633 -17.04 -26.21 12.42
C LEU A 633 -16.46 -26.05 11.03
N ARG A 634 -16.00 -27.13 10.43
CA ARG A 634 -15.55 -27.20 9.04
C ARG A 634 -16.50 -28.11 8.28
N TRP A 635 -17.07 -27.65 7.20
CA TRP A 635 -17.92 -28.46 6.31
C TRP A 635 -17.12 -29.15 5.22
N ASP A 636 -16.03 -28.48 4.78
CA ASP A 636 -15.05 -28.97 3.82
C ASP A 636 -13.75 -28.11 3.92
N GLU A 637 -12.87 -28.21 2.93
CA GLU A 637 -11.61 -27.47 2.89
C GLU A 637 -11.78 -25.94 2.78
N VAL A 638 -12.93 -25.49 2.27
CA VAL A 638 -13.23 -24.07 2.00
C VAL A 638 -14.19 -23.47 3.02
N ARG A 639 -15.22 -24.25 3.42
CA ARG A 639 -16.32 -23.73 4.23
C ARG A 639 -16.10 -24.01 5.72
N SER A 640 -16.12 -22.94 6.49
CA SER A 640 -15.93 -23.04 7.95
C SER A 640 -16.68 -21.96 8.71
N ALA A 641 -16.96 -22.23 9.99
CA ALA A 641 -17.40 -21.24 10.96
C ALA A 641 -16.61 -21.44 12.25
N SER A 642 -16.24 -20.36 12.91
CA SER A 642 -15.70 -20.42 14.26
C SER A 642 -16.36 -19.41 15.19
N LEU A 643 -16.50 -19.78 16.45
CA LEU A 643 -16.98 -18.92 17.51
C LEU A 643 -16.06 -19.07 18.72
N PHE A 644 -15.60 -17.95 19.23
CA PHE A 644 -14.85 -17.85 20.47
C PHE A 644 -15.64 -17.02 21.46
N ILE A 645 -15.64 -17.42 22.72
CA ILE A 645 -16.13 -16.66 23.86
C ILE A 645 -15.17 -16.83 25.03
N GLY A 646 -14.86 -15.74 25.71
CA GLY A 646 -13.98 -15.79 26.87
C GLY A 646 -14.09 -14.58 27.77
N ARG A 647 -13.56 -14.70 28.99
CA ARG A 647 -13.57 -13.66 30.01
C ARG A 647 -12.35 -13.82 30.94
N SER A 648 -11.89 -12.72 31.50
CA SER A 648 -10.83 -12.68 32.52
C SER A 648 -11.41 -12.26 33.88
N MET A 649 -10.90 -12.86 34.96
CA MET A 649 -11.22 -12.57 36.34
C MET A 649 -9.94 -12.34 37.12
N ARG A 650 -9.91 -11.41 38.04
CA ARG A 650 -8.73 -11.05 38.85
C ARG A 650 -9.08 -10.82 40.31
N ALA A 651 -8.06 -10.91 41.15
CA ALA A 651 -8.25 -10.74 42.60
C ALA A 651 -8.52 -9.28 43.00
N ASP A 652 -7.85 -8.35 42.32
CA ASP A 652 -7.86 -6.92 42.61
C ASP A 652 -8.25 -6.12 41.36
N ASP A 653 -8.84 -4.93 41.55
CA ASP A 653 -9.06 -3.96 40.48
C ASP A 653 -7.70 -3.42 39.96
N GLN A 654 -7.69 -2.85 38.74
CA GLN A 654 -6.47 -2.38 38.09
C GLN A 654 -6.69 -0.96 37.58
N ASP A 655 -6.19 -0.01 38.34
CA ASP A 655 -6.32 1.42 38.03
C ASP A 655 -5.53 1.82 36.77
N GLU A 656 -4.54 1.01 36.36
CA GLU A 656 -3.75 1.19 35.16
C GLU A 656 -4.56 1.21 33.86
N TYR A 657 -5.78 0.65 33.88
CA TYR A 657 -6.70 0.68 32.76
C TYR A 657 -7.66 1.86 32.79
N LEU A 658 -7.62 2.67 33.82
CA LEU A 658 -8.45 3.86 33.91
C LEU A 658 -7.82 5.01 33.11
N THR A 659 -8.66 5.77 32.45
CA THR A 659 -8.29 6.93 31.65
C THR A 659 -8.99 8.17 32.19
N PRO A 660 -8.29 9.29 32.39
CA PRO A 660 -8.91 10.56 32.77
C PRO A 660 -9.86 11.05 31.66
N ILE A 661 -10.99 11.60 32.08
CA ILE A 661 -11.89 12.30 31.17
C ILE A 661 -11.22 13.62 30.75
N PRO A 662 -11.09 13.94 29.44
CA PRO A 662 -10.33 15.11 28.99
C PRO A 662 -10.78 16.46 29.59
N ASP A 663 -12.09 16.63 29.82
CA ASP A 663 -12.67 17.88 30.34
C ASP A 663 -12.78 17.91 31.88
N ASP A 664 -12.65 16.76 32.52
CA ASP A 664 -12.62 16.61 33.97
C ASP A 664 -11.62 15.50 34.34
N PRO A 665 -10.33 15.82 34.42
CA PRO A 665 -9.30 14.84 34.72
C PRO A 665 -9.42 14.17 36.09
N THR A 666 -10.26 14.72 36.99
CA THR A 666 -10.55 14.12 38.31
C THR A 666 -11.48 12.90 38.19
N ARG A 667 -12.13 12.74 37.05
CA ARG A 667 -13.00 11.59 36.78
C ARG A 667 -12.27 10.62 35.83
N LEU A 668 -12.25 9.36 36.27
CA LEU A 668 -11.65 8.27 35.52
C LEU A 668 -12.73 7.36 34.94
N TYR A 669 -12.49 6.79 33.79
CA TYR A 669 -13.33 5.77 33.19
C TYR A 669 -12.50 4.62 32.63
N ASP A 670 -13.11 3.45 32.43
CA ASP A 670 -12.49 2.25 31.87
C ASP A 670 -12.86 2.08 30.40
N PRO A 671 -12.00 2.45 29.44
CA PRO A 671 -12.28 2.29 28.01
C PRO A 671 -12.15 0.84 27.55
N SER A 672 -11.46 -0.01 28.30
CA SER A 672 -11.09 -1.37 27.89
C SER A 672 -11.99 -2.45 28.44
N GLY A 673 -12.72 -2.18 29.54
CA GLY A 673 -13.43 -3.20 30.30
C GLY A 673 -12.51 -4.12 31.12
N LEU A 674 -11.30 -3.66 31.44
CA LEU A 674 -10.26 -4.42 32.16
C LEU A 674 -9.95 -3.90 33.55
N ALA A 675 -10.39 -2.70 33.91
CA ALA A 675 -10.07 -2.08 35.21
C ALA A 675 -10.71 -2.84 36.38
N SER A 676 -11.90 -3.39 36.20
CA SER A 676 -12.61 -4.11 37.25
C SER A 676 -12.15 -5.56 37.42
N ARG A 677 -12.55 -6.18 38.59
CA ARG A 677 -12.19 -7.58 38.88
C ARG A 677 -12.65 -8.60 37.85
N THR A 678 -13.65 -8.28 37.08
CA THR A 678 -14.12 -9.12 35.96
C THR A 678 -14.14 -8.31 34.70
N SER A 679 -13.38 -8.76 33.71
CA SER A 679 -13.37 -8.09 32.40
C SER A 679 -14.73 -8.15 31.70
N ASP A 680 -14.90 -7.43 30.64
CA ASP A 680 -15.95 -7.68 29.68
C ASP A 680 -15.84 -9.08 29.07
N TRP A 681 -16.96 -9.60 28.56
CA TRP A 681 -16.98 -10.78 27.73
C TRP A 681 -16.40 -10.46 26.36
N VAL A 682 -15.47 -11.27 25.89
CA VAL A 682 -14.95 -11.21 24.54
C VAL A 682 -15.62 -12.28 23.70
N VAL A 683 -16.22 -11.86 22.60
CA VAL A 683 -16.86 -12.74 21.61
C VAL A 683 -16.26 -12.47 20.24
N GLN A 684 -15.87 -13.53 19.53
CA GLN A 684 -15.34 -13.40 18.17
C GLN A 684 -15.85 -14.53 17.32
N GLY A 685 -16.26 -14.24 16.10
CA GLY A 685 -16.71 -15.25 15.15
C GLY A 685 -16.20 -15.02 13.75
N THR A 686 -16.05 -16.12 13.02
CA THR A 686 -15.81 -16.12 11.58
C THR A 686 -16.80 -17.04 10.90
N PHE A 687 -17.24 -16.67 9.71
CA PHE A 687 -18.16 -17.44 8.89
C PHE A 687 -17.76 -17.39 7.42
N ASN A 688 -17.29 -18.50 6.90
CA ASN A 688 -16.83 -18.66 5.52
C ASN A 688 -17.73 -19.69 4.82
N PRO A 689 -18.90 -19.30 4.29
CA PRO A 689 -19.84 -20.23 3.64
C PRO A 689 -19.40 -20.66 2.24
N SER A 690 -18.41 -19.99 1.65
CA SER A 690 -17.84 -20.29 0.33
C SER A 690 -16.49 -19.62 0.15
N ASP A 691 -15.78 -19.93 -0.94
CA ASP A 691 -14.58 -19.21 -1.40
C ASP A 691 -14.85 -17.74 -1.80
N ARG A 692 -16.12 -17.37 -1.88
CA ARG A 692 -16.59 -16.06 -2.35
C ARG A 692 -17.22 -15.19 -1.29
N MET A 693 -17.45 -15.71 -0.10
CA MET A 693 -18.07 -14.97 0.99
C MET A 693 -17.37 -15.24 2.30
N ARG A 694 -17.03 -14.19 3.02
CA ARG A 694 -16.46 -14.24 4.35
C ARG A 694 -17.14 -13.20 5.24
N GLY A 695 -17.53 -13.61 6.42
CA GLY A 695 -17.96 -12.75 7.48
C GLY A 695 -17.07 -12.95 8.71
N TRP A 696 -16.83 -11.89 9.44
CA TRP A 696 -16.21 -11.96 10.75
C TRP A 696 -16.80 -10.88 11.65
N PHE A 697 -16.77 -11.14 12.93
CA PHE A 697 -17.14 -10.17 13.95
C PHE A 697 -16.32 -10.38 15.21
N HIS A 698 -16.11 -9.30 15.95
CA HIS A 698 -15.69 -9.34 17.33
C HIS A 698 -16.47 -8.33 18.14
N ALA A 699 -16.62 -8.61 19.43
CA ALA A 699 -17.32 -7.73 20.37
C ALA A 699 -16.78 -7.89 21.78
N SER A 700 -16.77 -6.79 22.52
CA SER A 700 -16.68 -6.78 23.98
C SER A 700 -18.04 -6.39 24.55
N VAL A 701 -18.50 -7.18 25.53
CA VAL A 701 -19.81 -7.06 26.14
C VAL A 701 -19.63 -6.99 27.65
N ASP A 702 -20.20 -5.98 28.30
CA ASP A 702 -20.03 -5.76 29.70
C ASP A 702 -20.79 -6.80 30.57
N GLY A 703 -20.70 -6.67 31.88
CA GLY A 703 -21.38 -7.56 32.83
C GLY A 703 -22.91 -7.51 32.79
N ASN A 704 -23.50 -6.45 32.24
CA ASN A 704 -24.94 -6.24 32.10
C ASN A 704 -25.49 -6.75 30.77
N GLY A 705 -24.60 -7.13 29.84
CA GLY A 705 -24.95 -7.56 28.49
C GLY A 705 -25.00 -6.41 27.48
N GLU A 706 -24.46 -5.24 27.81
CA GLU A 706 -24.36 -4.11 26.90
C GLU A 706 -23.08 -4.21 26.07
N ILE A 707 -23.19 -3.91 24.78
CA ILE A 707 -22.03 -3.89 23.86
C ILE A 707 -21.22 -2.63 24.14
N ARG A 708 -19.99 -2.80 24.62
CA ARG A 708 -19.02 -1.72 24.74
C ARG A 708 -18.41 -1.39 23.40
N ARG A 709 -17.92 -2.41 22.70
CA ARG A 709 -17.38 -2.32 21.34
C ARG A 709 -17.83 -3.49 20.51
N ALA A 710 -18.07 -3.26 19.24
CA ALA A 710 -18.23 -4.34 18.28
C ALA A 710 -17.78 -3.90 16.89
N GLU A 711 -17.25 -4.85 16.15
CA GLU A 711 -16.98 -4.72 14.74
C GLU A 711 -17.44 -5.97 14.01
N ALA A 712 -18.12 -5.79 12.90
CA ALA A 712 -18.58 -6.87 12.05
C ALA A 712 -18.36 -6.49 10.58
N THR A 713 -17.76 -7.39 9.82
CA THR A 713 -17.52 -7.18 8.39
C THR A 713 -18.02 -8.39 7.60
N VAL A 714 -18.70 -8.12 6.51
CA VAL A 714 -19.08 -9.11 5.51
C VAL A 714 -18.52 -8.68 4.17
N ASP A 715 -17.76 -9.57 3.63
CA ASP A 715 -17.06 -9.42 2.37
C ASP A 715 -17.70 -10.29 1.29
N GLY A 716 -17.80 -9.76 0.04
CA GLY A 716 -18.49 -10.46 -1.03
C GLY A 716 -17.92 -10.27 -2.44
N ARG A 717 -17.77 -11.41 -3.19
CA ARG A 717 -17.25 -11.44 -4.56
C ARG A 717 -18.16 -12.28 -5.48
N TRP A 718 -18.61 -11.73 -6.61
CA TRP A 718 -19.40 -12.48 -7.61
C TRP A 718 -18.98 -12.15 -9.03
N GLY A 719 -19.07 -13.14 -9.89
CA GLY A 719 -18.46 -13.03 -11.21
C GLY A 719 -16.94 -12.89 -11.12
N ARG A 720 -16.32 -12.23 -12.10
CA ARG A 720 -14.87 -12.05 -12.18
C ARG A 720 -14.38 -10.74 -11.55
N ARG A 721 -15.22 -9.69 -11.52
CA ARG A 721 -14.82 -8.31 -11.21
C ARG A 721 -15.70 -7.61 -10.17
N ASN A 722 -16.78 -8.25 -9.73
CA ASN A 722 -17.71 -7.65 -8.78
C ASN A 722 -17.31 -7.99 -7.35
N LEU A 723 -17.34 -7.01 -6.49
CA LEU A 723 -17.01 -7.15 -5.07
C LEU A 723 -17.81 -6.14 -4.23
N ALA A 724 -18.10 -6.51 -3.00
CA ALA A 724 -18.65 -5.60 -2.00
C ALA A 724 -18.16 -5.96 -0.60
N SER A 725 -18.00 -4.96 0.23
CA SER A 725 -17.70 -5.05 1.66
C SER A 725 -18.65 -4.17 2.43
N VAL A 726 -19.20 -4.70 3.50
CA VAL A 726 -19.98 -3.94 4.46
C VAL A 726 -19.39 -4.17 5.85
N SER A 727 -19.02 -3.08 6.51
CA SER A 727 -18.53 -3.11 7.89
C SER A 727 -19.44 -2.28 8.77
N TYR A 728 -19.69 -2.78 9.98
CA TYR A 728 -20.39 -2.09 11.05
C TYR A 728 -19.44 -2.02 12.24
N ILE A 729 -19.25 -0.82 12.78
CA ILE A 729 -18.32 -0.55 13.88
C ILE A 729 -19.07 0.29 14.90
N VAL A 730 -19.04 -0.15 16.16
CA VAL A 730 -19.58 0.61 17.29
C VAL A 730 -18.59 0.63 18.44
N ASP A 731 -18.39 1.81 19.02
CA ASP A 731 -17.61 2.01 20.25
C ASP A 731 -18.39 2.92 21.19
N ARG A 732 -18.79 2.37 22.33
CA ARG A 732 -19.51 3.02 23.42
C ARG A 732 -18.72 2.98 24.72
N SER A 733 -17.39 2.91 24.60
CA SER A 733 -16.50 2.85 25.76
C SER A 733 -16.40 4.18 26.52
N ASN A 734 -16.77 5.29 25.89
CA ASN A 734 -16.71 6.62 26.49
C ASN A 734 -18.03 6.92 27.24
N PRO A 735 -17.98 7.19 28.55
CA PRO A 735 -19.18 7.48 29.35
C PRO A 735 -19.70 8.93 29.25
N LEU A 736 -19.04 9.78 28.46
CA LEU A 736 -19.43 11.19 28.30
C LEU A 736 -20.72 11.32 27.50
N ASP A 737 -21.63 12.16 28.01
CA ASP A 737 -22.87 12.54 27.35
C ASP A 737 -22.75 13.94 26.73
N GLY A 738 -23.56 14.22 25.71
CA GLY A 738 -23.63 15.56 25.11
C GLY A 738 -22.70 15.75 23.92
N PRO A 739 -22.35 17.02 23.58
CA PRO A 739 -21.57 17.36 22.39
C PRO A 739 -20.13 16.82 22.45
N GLU A 740 -19.64 16.45 23.61
CA GLU A 740 -18.32 15.89 23.84
C GLU A 740 -18.29 14.36 23.83
N ASN A 741 -19.45 13.75 23.60
CA ASN A 741 -19.57 12.32 23.44
C ASN A 741 -18.70 11.85 22.25
N ARG A 742 -17.67 11.06 22.55
CA ARG A 742 -16.75 10.48 21.57
C ARG A 742 -17.15 9.08 21.14
N ASN A 743 -18.30 8.60 21.61
CA ASN A 743 -18.85 7.35 21.11
C ASN A 743 -19.10 7.47 19.61
N TYR A 744 -18.93 6.37 18.91
CA TYR A 744 -19.19 6.34 17.48
C TYR A 744 -19.89 5.05 17.07
N GLU A 745 -20.69 5.18 16.04
CA GLU A 745 -21.37 4.06 15.39
C GLU A 745 -21.31 4.27 13.88
N PHE A 746 -20.53 3.47 13.19
CA PHE A 746 -20.28 3.62 11.76
C PHE A 746 -20.80 2.45 10.95
N VAL A 747 -21.36 2.74 9.79
CA VAL A 747 -21.53 1.78 8.70
C VAL A 747 -20.64 2.22 7.54
N GLN A 748 -19.80 1.31 7.08
CA GLN A 748 -18.98 1.48 5.91
C GLN A 748 -19.43 0.53 4.80
N LEU A 749 -19.60 1.04 3.59
CA LEU A 749 -19.89 0.29 2.38
C LEU A 749 -18.79 0.57 1.36
N SER A 750 -18.27 -0.49 0.73
CA SER A 750 -17.43 -0.40 -0.46
C SER A 750 -17.89 -1.43 -1.48
N ALA A 751 -18.14 -1.03 -2.72
CA ALA A 751 -18.61 -1.96 -3.76
C ALA A 751 -18.13 -1.53 -5.13
N ASN A 752 -17.77 -2.53 -5.95
CA ASN A 752 -17.57 -2.40 -7.38
C ASN A 752 -18.54 -3.35 -8.10
N GLN A 753 -19.42 -2.81 -8.93
CA GLN A 753 -20.42 -3.58 -9.66
C GLN A 753 -20.30 -3.29 -11.14
N PHE A 754 -19.94 -4.29 -11.94
CA PHE A 754 -20.01 -4.23 -13.40
C PHE A 754 -21.41 -4.61 -13.84
N VAL A 755 -22.07 -3.72 -14.57
CA VAL A 755 -23.48 -3.81 -14.94
C VAL A 755 -23.64 -4.26 -16.37
N TYR A 756 -22.81 -3.75 -17.29
CA TYR A 756 -22.89 -4.05 -18.72
C TYR A 756 -21.50 -4.14 -19.35
N GLY A 757 -21.11 -5.32 -19.80
CA GLY A 757 -19.81 -5.54 -20.43
C GLY A 757 -18.65 -5.07 -19.53
N ASN A 758 -17.94 -4.06 -19.99
CA ASN A 758 -16.80 -3.45 -19.30
C ASN A 758 -17.18 -2.23 -18.44
N TRP A 759 -18.45 -1.86 -18.39
CA TRP A 759 -18.93 -0.72 -17.59
C TRP A 759 -19.42 -1.15 -16.22
N GLY A 760 -18.99 -0.41 -15.22
CA GLY A 760 -19.36 -0.65 -13.83
C GLY A 760 -19.50 0.66 -13.04
N VAL A 761 -19.88 0.50 -11.79
CA VAL A 761 -19.98 1.57 -10.79
C VAL A 761 -19.17 1.17 -9.56
N ALA A 762 -18.37 2.09 -9.06
CA ALA A 762 -17.71 2.01 -7.76
C ALA A 762 -18.47 2.90 -6.77
N VAL A 763 -18.71 2.39 -5.58
CA VAL A 763 -19.34 3.16 -4.50
C VAL A 763 -18.55 2.92 -3.23
N THR A 764 -18.21 3.99 -2.50
CA THR A 764 -17.69 3.93 -1.14
C THR A 764 -18.46 4.93 -0.29
N GLY A 765 -18.93 4.49 0.85
CA GLY A 765 -19.67 5.33 1.79
C GLY A 765 -19.30 4.99 3.23
N ILE A 766 -19.21 6.00 4.09
CA ILE A 766 -19.09 5.86 5.53
C ILE A 766 -20.16 6.77 6.15
N ALA A 767 -21.06 6.18 6.91
CA ALA A 767 -22.09 6.89 7.66
C ALA A 767 -21.80 6.77 9.15
N ASP A 768 -21.74 7.89 9.84
CA ASP A 768 -21.72 7.99 11.30
C ASP A 768 -23.19 8.03 11.76
N LEU A 769 -23.62 6.94 12.35
CA LEU A 769 -25.02 6.78 12.78
C LEU A 769 -25.30 7.50 14.11
N GLU A 770 -24.26 7.74 14.91
CA GLU A 770 -24.38 8.46 16.18
C GLU A 770 -24.65 9.95 15.93
N ARG A 771 -23.99 10.52 14.92
CA ARG A 771 -24.12 11.94 14.53
C ARG A 771 -25.11 12.20 13.40
N ASP A 772 -25.74 11.16 12.83
CA ASP A 772 -26.64 11.23 11.67
C ASP A 772 -26.00 11.93 10.44
N ILE A 773 -24.70 11.70 10.19
CA ILE A 773 -23.96 12.30 9.08
C ILE A 773 -23.28 11.26 8.20
N ILE A 774 -23.11 11.60 6.91
CA ILE A 774 -22.26 10.83 6.01
C ILE A 774 -20.88 11.50 6.00
N THR A 775 -19.90 10.80 6.57
CA THR A 775 -18.52 11.30 6.68
C THR A 775 -17.73 11.10 5.40
N ARG A 776 -18.06 10.08 4.60
CA ARG A 776 -17.44 9.85 3.30
C ARG A 776 -18.46 9.36 2.28
N SER A 777 -18.40 9.93 1.09
CA SER A 777 -19.15 9.48 -0.08
C SER A 777 -18.23 9.50 -1.29
N GLU A 778 -18.20 8.41 -2.04
CA GLU A 778 -17.49 8.31 -3.30
C GLU A 778 -18.33 7.49 -4.26
N VAL A 779 -18.56 8.02 -5.46
CA VAL A 779 -19.29 7.34 -6.53
C VAL A 779 -18.51 7.53 -7.81
N GLY A 780 -18.14 6.43 -8.46
CA GLY A 780 -17.37 6.42 -9.69
C GLY A 780 -18.00 5.56 -10.77
N LEU A 781 -17.99 6.05 -12.00
CA LEU A 781 -18.27 5.27 -13.20
C LEU A 781 -16.97 4.60 -13.63
N LEU A 782 -16.97 3.28 -13.74
CA LEU A 782 -15.85 2.46 -14.15
C LEU A 782 -16.00 2.01 -15.59
N PHE A 783 -14.92 2.08 -16.34
CA PHE A 783 -14.73 1.29 -17.54
C PHE A 783 -13.43 0.50 -17.36
N ASP A 784 -13.48 -0.82 -17.50
CA ASP A 784 -12.35 -1.71 -17.28
C ASP A 784 -12.34 -2.81 -18.33
N ASP A 785 -11.34 -2.79 -19.20
CA ASP A 785 -11.14 -3.82 -20.19
C ASP A 785 -9.73 -4.46 -20.06
N ASP A 786 -9.33 -5.28 -21.04
CA ASP A 786 -8.04 -5.95 -21.05
C ASP A 786 -6.85 -5.03 -21.33
N CYS A 787 -7.09 -3.74 -21.60
CA CYS A 787 -6.08 -2.77 -21.98
C CYS A 787 -5.97 -1.58 -21.03
N PHE A 788 -7.07 -1.02 -20.58
CA PHE A 788 -7.07 0.15 -19.71
C PHE A 788 -8.29 0.19 -18.81
N ARG A 789 -8.11 0.89 -17.70
CA ARG A 789 -9.19 1.20 -16.76
C ARG A 789 -9.32 2.72 -16.64
N ILE A 790 -10.55 3.21 -16.85
CA ILE A 790 -10.94 4.59 -16.55
C ILE A 790 -11.93 4.57 -15.40
N GLU A 791 -11.73 5.47 -14.46
CA GLU A 791 -12.65 5.76 -13.39
C GLU A 791 -12.91 7.26 -13.38
N LEU A 792 -14.17 7.64 -13.59
CA LEU A 792 -14.66 9.02 -13.43
C LEU A 792 -15.51 9.06 -12.18
N GLY A 793 -15.09 9.76 -11.15
CA GLY A 793 -15.79 9.75 -9.87
C GLY A 793 -15.92 11.12 -9.24
N TRP A 794 -16.91 11.20 -8.37
CA TRP A 794 -17.08 12.27 -7.40
C TRP A 794 -16.85 11.75 -6.00
N ARG A 795 -16.18 12.52 -5.17
CA ARG A 795 -15.96 12.20 -3.76
C ARG A 795 -16.19 13.41 -2.87
N ARG A 796 -16.66 13.10 -1.65
CA ARG A 796 -16.66 14.00 -0.51
C ARG A 796 -16.14 13.25 0.70
N ASP A 797 -15.14 13.78 1.37
CA ASP A 797 -14.47 13.13 2.49
C ASP A 797 -14.31 14.12 3.65
N ASN A 798 -15.04 13.88 4.71
CA ASN A 798 -15.04 14.60 5.99
C ASN A 798 -14.46 13.74 7.13
N THR A 799 -13.86 12.57 6.83
CA THR A 799 -13.34 11.65 7.87
C THR A 799 -12.15 12.21 8.63
N ARG A 800 -11.54 13.26 8.09
CA ARG A 800 -10.40 13.94 8.71
C ARG A 800 -10.73 15.40 8.96
N VAL A 801 -10.42 15.86 10.17
CA VAL A 801 -10.43 17.30 10.45
C VAL A 801 -9.32 17.95 9.64
N ARG A 802 -9.68 18.84 8.73
CA ARG A 802 -8.76 19.53 7.83
C ARG A 802 -8.93 21.03 7.96
N PRO A 803 -7.83 21.79 8.06
CA PRO A 803 -7.88 23.25 8.07
C PRO A 803 -8.41 23.83 6.75
N THR A 804 -8.53 23.03 5.71
CA THR A 804 -8.99 23.41 4.37
C THR A 804 -10.42 22.96 4.09
N GLY A 805 -11.14 22.50 5.11
CA GLY A 805 -12.49 21.96 4.98
C GLY A 805 -12.53 20.56 4.33
N PRO A 806 -13.73 20.05 4.02
CA PRO A 806 -13.88 18.71 3.43
C PRO A 806 -13.22 18.62 2.06
N ALA A 807 -12.62 17.46 1.78
CA ALA A 807 -12.12 17.17 0.43
C ALA A 807 -13.28 16.78 -0.48
N GLU A 808 -13.84 17.75 -1.19
CA GLU A 808 -14.90 17.53 -2.17
C GLU A 808 -14.38 17.79 -3.58
N GLY A 809 -14.63 16.86 -4.52
CA GLY A 809 -14.15 17.02 -5.88
C GLY A 809 -14.57 15.93 -6.84
N VAL A 810 -14.24 16.14 -8.10
CA VAL A 810 -14.37 15.20 -9.20
C VAL A 810 -12.98 14.78 -9.63
N TYR A 811 -12.78 13.49 -9.88
CA TYR A 811 -11.51 12.95 -10.31
C TYR A 811 -11.66 12.04 -11.53
N ILE A 812 -10.58 11.97 -12.31
CA ILE A 812 -10.42 11.02 -13.40
C ILE A 812 -9.16 10.21 -13.09
N ARG A 813 -9.29 8.88 -13.01
CA ARG A 813 -8.16 7.94 -12.92
C ARG A 813 -8.05 7.16 -14.23
N LEU A 814 -6.88 7.14 -14.82
CA LEU A 814 -6.57 6.37 -16.01
C LEU A 814 -5.41 5.42 -15.71
N ASN A 815 -5.60 4.14 -15.93
CA ASN A 815 -4.57 3.12 -15.81
C ASN A 815 -4.45 2.37 -17.15
N LEU A 816 -3.25 2.33 -17.74
CA LEU A 816 -2.94 1.67 -19.01
C LEU A 816 -2.09 0.43 -18.73
N ALA A 817 -2.57 -0.76 -19.12
CA ALA A 817 -1.93 -2.04 -18.79
C ALA A 817 -0.50 -2.17 -19.36
N THR A 818 -0.21 -1.56 -20.51
CA THR A 818 1.06 -1.69 -21.25
C THR A 818 2.06 -0.56 -21.00
N PHE A 819 1.59 0.64 -20.61
CA PHE A 819 2.48 1.78 -20.32
C PHE A 819 2.76 1.96 -18.82
N GLY A 820 2.36 0.99 -18.00
CA GLY A 820 2.28 1.17 -16.57
C GLY A 820 1.09 2.09 -16.23
N GLY A 821 0.56 2.02 -15.05
CA GLY A 821 -0.29 3.07 -14.52
C GLY A 821 0.50 4.37 -14.58
N SER A 822 -0.15 5.50 -14.79
CA SER A 822 0.45 6.82 -14.61
C SER A 822 1.29 6.70 -13.34
N GLY A 823 2.61 6.82 -13.41
CA GLY A 823 3.59 6.38 -12.42
C GLY A 823 3.44 6.96 -10.99
N TYR A 824 2.33 7.47 -10.71
CA TYR A 824 1.65 7.71 -9.47
C TYR A 824 0.82 6.49 -9.16
N ASP A 825 1.49 5.48 -8.62
CA ASP A 825 0.84 4.61 -7.66
C ASP A 825 0.49 5.50 -6.47
N ARG A 826 -0.62 6.20 -6.58
CA ARG A 826 -1.31 6.76 -5.43
C ARG A 826 -1.73 5.53 -4.68
N GLY A 827 -0.92 5.20 -3.66
CA GLY A 827 -1.07 4.02 -2.86
C GLY A 827 -2.52 3.69 -2.75
N ASP A 828 -2.88 2.55 -3.26
CA ASP A 828 -4.24 2.07 -3.26
C ASP A 828 -4.84 2.46 -1.91
N MET A 829 -5.90 3.23 -1.96
CA MET A 829 -6.76 3.34 -0.79
C MET A 829 -7.34 1.94 -0.57
N ARG A 830 -6.60 1.12 0.17
CA ARG A 830 -7.04 -0.11 0.78
C ARG A 830 -7.65 0.21 2.13
#